data_94978e40ffbc5224f2c4ff313375ea6c
#
_entry.id   94978e40ffbc5224f2c4ff313375ea6c
#
_cell.length_a   1.000
_cell.length_b   1.000
_cell.length_c   1.000
_cell.angle_alpha   90.00
_cell.angle_beta   90.00
_cell.angle_gamma   90.00
#
_symmetry.space_group_name_H-M   'P 1'
#
loop_
_entity.id
_entity.type
_entity.pdbx_description
1 polymer ?
#
loop_
_entity_poly.entity_id
_entity_poly.type
_entity_poly.pdbx_seq_one_letter_code
_entity_poly.pdbx_strand_id
1 'polypeptide(L)'
;MNLETITTKEYLTRKGVAFREGGKEIITHCLFNGCDKDSRGSEAHLYFDAETGQYECKKCGEKGNLITLAKHFGDGISEIALNPITPTQNPRKSTKFDAELVETCHLALPPNIRQYLNARGVSDAVIDTHKLGWGKFYGKNWITIPVKDIYGAFRFFKLRRDPNAGDEKITYPKGVEAQIYGWEMLTNANNPLVICEGELDRLTLLSKNIDAITSTHGAMTFKQEWCEKVGKGRKIYVCFDNDDAGKKGAERVAKMVENGGNETYIITLPQEVGEGGDATDYLVKLNGNPDDLFNKYAKEYPEKIDTSQFKPLSSQELVEILGLTIKQDEENKIVTFLCELSAYTENAQFNISYNAPSSTGKSYIPTEIARLLPEEDVLEIGYCSPTAFFHDVGEQDEKNKGRILVDLSRKILIFLDQPHTQLLERLRPLLSHDKKEISIKITDKNQRQGLRTKNVVLRGFPSVIFCTAGLRIDEQEATRFLLLSPEVNQEKIRQGILESIKKEADAESYKGWLDENPERKLLKERLRAIKLANICEIKIGGYQKVVERFLTENKVLKPRHQRDIKRLISLIKSFALINLWWREQKGTTIIANEDDIEQAFKIWDAISVSQELNLPPYIYNLYQEVILKAWDKKNGSRSEGFEEITGKLGLSRQEVLQKHFEVYGRMLDTNQLRQQILPMLETAGLIVQEADPSDKRKMLIYPTALSTKSPDQKNSENGGGVNPSDENNSEMSGGVTPDLGVF
;
A
#
# COMPACT_ATOMS: atom_id res chain seq x y z
N MET A 1 60.14 16.45 1.25
CA MET A 1 59.73 17.01 -0.04
C MET A 1 58.60 17.99 0.23
N ASN A 2 58.84 19.28 -0.04
CA ASN A 2 57.82 20.31 0.12
C ASN A 2 56.71 20.03 -0.90
N LEU A 3 55.49 19.83 -0.40
CA LEU A 3 54.29 19.75 -1.23
C LEU A 3 54.01 21.14 -1.79
N GLU A 4 54.26 21.34 -3.09
CA GLU A 4 53.88 22.56 -3.76
C GLU A 4 52.38 22.66 -3.90
N THR A 5 51.80 23.74 -3.43
CA THR A 5 50.36 24.05 -3.60
C THR A 5 50.12 24.46 -5.06
N ILE A 6 49.30 23.68 -5.76
CA ILE A 6 48.98 23.96 -7.16
C ILE A 6 47.65 24.71 -7.27
N THR A 7 47.62 25.76 -8.05
CA THR A 7 46.40 26.53 -8.37
C THR A 7 45.59 25.86 -9.48
N THR A 8 44.29 26.19 -9.59
CA THR A 8 43.42 25.71 -10.68
C THR A 8 44.03 25.94 -12.05
N LYS A 9 44.62 27.13 -12.25
CA LYS A 9 45.26 27.54 -13.50
C LYS A 9 46.50 26.69 -13.80
N GLU A 10 47.38 26.53 -12.81
CA GLU A 10 48.60 25.70 -12.95
C GLU A 10 48.25 24.24 -13.23
N TYR A 11 47.22 23.69 -12.56
CA TYR A 11 46.81 22.34 -12.81
C TYR A 11 46.28 22.14 -14.23
N LEU A 12 45.39 23.00 -14.72
CA LEU A 12 44.87 22.94 -16.09
C LEU A 12 45.97 23.09 -17.14
N THR A 13 46.94 24.04 -16.89
CA THR A 13 48.11 24.22 -17.76
C THR A 13 48.99 22.96 -17.82
N ARG A 14 49.28 22.35 -16.67
CA ARG A 14 50.02 21.09 -16.56
C ARG A 14 49.34 19.93 -17.32
N LYS A 15 48.02 19.94 -17.40
CA LYS A 15 47.26 18.96 -18.17
C LYS A 15 47.06 19.32 -19.64
N GLY A 16 47.63 20.40 -20.11
CA GLY A 16 47.52 20.83 -21.51
C GLY A 16 46.12 21.28 -21.90
N VAL A 17 45.28 21.65 -20.93
CA VAL A 17 43.91 22.10 -21.17
C VAL A 17 43.94 23.59 -21.57
N ALA A 18 43.46 23.90 -22.78
CA ALA A 18 43.31 25.28 -23.24
C ALA A 18 42.11 25.93 -22.53
N PHE A 19 42.30 27.10 -21.95
CA PHE A 19 41.27 27.84 -21.24
C PHE A 19 41.36 29.34 -21.47
N ARG A 20 40.29 30.08 -21.18
CA ARG A 20 40.26 31.55 -21.10
C ARG A 20 39.93 32.00 -19.69
N GLU A 21 40.46 33.14 -19.29
CA GLU A 21 40.21 33.75 -18.00
C GLU A 21 39.07 34.76 -18.12
N GLY A 22 38.07 34.68 -17.23
CA GLY A 22 36.95 35.62 -17.15
C GLY A 22 36.77 36.14 -15.72
N GLY A 23 37.72 36.99 -15.26
CA GLY A 23 37.70 37.52 -13.91
C GLY A 23 38.00 36.47 -12.83
N LYS A 24 37.00 36.04 -12.07
CA LYS A 24 37.15 34.99 -11.05
C LYS A 24 36.94 33.59 -11.60
N GLU A 25 36.58 33.44 -12.87
CA GLU A 25 36.30 32.17 -13.50
C GLU A 25 37.33 31.81 -14.56
N ILE A 26 37.66 30.54 -14.66
CA ILE A 26 38.43 29.94 -15.75
C ILE A 26 37.45 29.13 -16.59
N ILE A 27 37.40 29.35 -17.90
CA ILE A 27 36.40 28.78 -18.79
C ILE A 27 37.10 27.95 -19.87
N THR A 28 36.68 26.70 -20.04
CA THR A 28 37.23 25.77 -21.03
C THR A 28 36.15 24.91 -21.68
N HIS A 29 36.53 24.17 -22.71
CA HIS A 29 35.69 23.10 -23.26
C HIS A 29 35.48 21.99 -22.25
N CYS A 30 34.35 21.28 -22.33
CA CYS A 30 34.05 20.20 -21.38
C CYS A 30 35.03 19.03 -21.52
N LEU A 31 35.66 18.66 -20.41
CA LEU A 31 36.65 17.60 -20.32
C LEU A 31 36.02 16.19 -20.11
N PHE A 32 34.70 16.12 -19.97
CA PHE A 32 33.99 14.92 -19.55
C PHE A 32 33.23 14.27 -20.72
N ASN A 33 33.34 12.95 -20.82
CA ASN A 33 32.62 11.98 -21.68
C ASN A 33 31.77 12.53 -22.83
N GLY A 34 32.45 13.04 -23.87
CA GLY A 34 31.81 13.30 -25.16
C GLY A 34 30.82 14.46 -25.19
N CYS A 35 30.78 15.28 -24.14
CA CYS A 35 29.88 16.43 -24.08
C CYS A 35 30.04 17.41 -25.26
N ASP A 36 31.26 17.53 -25.81
CA ASP A 36 31.60 18.40 -26.92
C ASP A 36 31.78 17.72 -28.28
N LYS A 37 31.54 16.39 -28.37
CA LYS A 37 31.72 15.63 -29.63
C LYS A 37 30.82 16.10 -30.79
N ASP A 38 29.69 16.73 -30.48
CA ASP A 38 28.67 17.12 -31.48
C ASP A 38 28.54 18.65 -31.67
N SER A 39 29.40 19.47 -31.02
CA SER A 39 29.28 20.92 -31.10
C SER A 39 30.07 21.48 -32.27
N ARG A 40 29.39 21.83 -33.36
CA ARG A 40 29.89 22.73 -34.43
C ARG A 40 29.92 24.20 -33.98
N GLY A 41 30.39 24.48 -32.79
CA GLY A 41 30.42 25.84 -32.25
C GLY A 41 31.42 25.99 -31.13
N SER A 42 32.21 27.02 -31.22
CA SER A 42 33.36 27.37 -30.41
C SER A 42 33.10 27.85 -28.98
N GLU A 43 31.98 27.50 -28.36
CA GLU A 43 31.66 28.01 -27.02
C GLU A 43 32.11 27.03 -25.93
N ALA A 44 33.11 27.48 -25.16
CA ALA A 44 33.55 26.82 -23.95
C ALA A 44 32.46 26.97 -22.86
N HIS A 45 32.06 25.86 -22.21
CA HIS A 45 30.94 25.83 -21.25
C HIS A 45 31.24 25.08 -19.94
N LEU A 46 32.50 24.73 -19.68
CA LEU A 46 32.97 24.24 -18.39
C LEU A 46 33.63 25.40 -17.63
N TYR A 47 33.06 25.78 -16.51
CA TYR A 47 33.47 26.90 -15.70
C TYR A 47 34.16 26.40 -14.43
N PHE A 48 35.31 26.93 -14.11
CA PHE A 48 36.03 26.72 -12.87
C PHE A 48 36.08 28.04 -12.09
N ASP A 49 35.86 27.95 -10.80
CA ASP A 49 36.25 29.02 -9.89
C ASP A 49 37.75 29.00 -9.72
N ALA A 50 38.41 30.13 -10.03
CA ALA A 50 39.87 30.22 -10.08
C ALA A 50 40.53 30.05 -8.70
N GLU A 51 39.84 30.41 -7.61
CA GLU A 51 40.33 30.36 -6.24
C GLU A 51 40.05 28.99 -5.57
N THR A 52 38.84 28.43 -5.77
CA THR A 52 38.40 27.19 -5.05
C THR A 52 38.61 25.93 -5.86
N GLY A 53 38.81 26.03 -7.18
CA GLY A 53 38.90 24.90 -8.08
C GLY A 53 37.59 24.11 -8.27
N GLN A 54 36.46 24.62 -7.79
CA GLN A 54 35.15 24.04 -8.06
C GLN A 54 34.78 24.30 -9.52
N TYR A 55 34.18 23.28 -10.17
CA TYR A 55 33.77 23.42 -11.56
C TYR A 55 32.33 22.97 -11.79
N GLU A 56 31.73 23.53 -12.83
CA GLU A 56 30.42 23.14 -13.34
C GLU A 56 30.38 23.28 -14.86
N CYS A 57 29.99 22.19 -15.54
CA CYS A 57 29.69 22.26 -16.97
C CYS A 57 28.23 22.68 -17.17
N LYS A 58 28.01 23.81 -17.85
CA LYS A 58 26.65 24.34 -18.10
C LYS A 58 25.88 23.54 -19.17
N LYS A 59 26.55 22.64 -19.92
CA LYS A 59 25.92 21.81 -20.95
C LYS A 59 25.53 20.42 -20.45
N CYS A 60 26.46 19.66 -19.83
CA CYS A 60 26.17 18.31 -19.33
C CYS A 60 25.84 18.24 -17.83
N GLY A 61 26.01 19.35 -17.09
CA GLY A 61 25.71 19.41 -15.65
C GLY A 61 26.80 18.80 -14.76
N GLU A 62 27.90 18.30 -15.31
CA GLU A 62 28.99 17.70 -14.52
C GLU A 62 29.60 18.73 -13.59
N LYS A 63 29.77 18.36 -12.30
CA LYS A 63 30.27 19.24 -11.23
C LYS A 63 31.30 18.52 -10.39
N GLY A 64 32.25 19.29 -9.87
CA GLY A 64 33.26 18.76 -8.98
C GLY A 64 34.25 19.79 -8.49
N ASN A 65 35.41 19.32 -8.07
CA ASN A 65 36.56 20.15 -7.66
C ASN A 65 37.86 19.57 -8.25
N LEU A 66 39.00 20.20 -7.97
CA LEU A 66 40.27 19.71 -8.47
C LEU A 66 40.62 18.28 -8.11
N ILE A 67 40.15 17.76 -6.98
CA ILE A 67 40.35 16.35 -6.60
C ILE A 67 39.55 15.40 -7.53
N THR A 68 38.31 15.75 -7.85
CA THR A 68 37.49 14.96 -8.76
C THR A 68 38.01 15.03 -10.20
N LEU A 69 38.54 16.19 -10.57
CA LEU A 69 39.20 16.40 -11.87
C LEU A 69 40.51 15.59 -11.98
N ALA A 70 41.31 15.56 -10.90
CA ALA A 70 42.54 14.78 -10.85
C ALA A 70 42.25 13.25 -11.00
N LYS A 71 41.25 12.77 -10.32
CA LYS A 71 40.77 11.37 -10.48
C LYS A 71 40.34 11.08 -11.93
N HIS A 72 39.71 12.03 -12.59
CA HIS A 72 39.33 11.91 -14.00
C HIS A 72 40.55 11.81 -14.94
N PHE A 73 41.64 12.52 -14.63
CA PHE A 73 42.91 12.43 -15.35
C PHE A 73 43.80 11.26 -14.91
N GLY A 74 43.38 10.48 -13.90
CA GLY A 74 44.15 9.35 -13.40
C GLY A 74 45.33 9.71 -12.50
N ASP A 75 45.34 10.91 -11.94
CA ASP A 75 46.41 11.36 -11.03
C ASP A 75 46.23 10.83 -9.62
N GLY A 76 47.31 10.47 -8.94
CA GLY A 76 47.30 10.07 -7.54
C GLY A 76 47.01 11.27 -6.62
N ILE A 77 46.11 11.08 -5.63
CA ILE A 77 45.70 12.14 -4.69
C ILE A 77 46.88 12.66 -3.85
N SER A 78 47.95 11.88 -3.70
CA SER A 78 49.18 12.28 -2.99
C SER A 78 50.02 13.35 -3.68
N GLU A 79 49.78 13.67 -4.94
CA GLU A 79 50.53 14.63 -5.72
C GLU A 79 49.92 16.06 -5.73
N ILE A 80 48.73 16.22 -5.17
CA ILE A 80 47.98 17.46 -5.16
C ILE A 80 47.81 17.94 -3.72
N ALA A 81 48.72 18.75 -3.23
CA ALA A 81 48.50 19.52 -2.03
C ALA A 81 47.58 20.70 -2.38
N LEU A 82 46.31 20.55 -2.07
CA LEU A 82 45.40 21.70 -2.07
C LEU A 82 45.76 22.59 -0.92
N ASN A 83 45.87 23.92 -1.17
CA ASN A 83 45.87 24.88 -0.09
C ASN A 83 44.69 24.55 0.83
N PRO A 84 44.89 24.31 2.14
CA PRO A 84 43.77 24.33 3.05
C PRO A 84 43.12 25.69 2.84
N ILE A 85 41.85 25.70 2.46
CA ILE A 85 41.08 26.94 2.35
C ILE A 85 41.08 27.54 3.73
N THR A 86 42.04 28.46 3.97
CA THR A 86 41.91 29.45 5.03
C THR A 86 40.74 30.30 4.52
N PRO A 87 39.61 30.35 5.21
CA PRO A 87 38.56 31.25 4.81
C PRO A 87 39.19 32.64 4.74
N THR A 88 39.26 33.23 3.55
CA THR A 88 39.63 34.64 3.42
C THR A 88 38.65 35.39 4.28
N GLN A 89 39.16 35.84 5.42
CA GLN A 89 38.47 36.74 6.31
C GLN A 89 38.27 38.05 5.56
N ASN A 90 37.10 38.14 4.86
CA ASN A 90 36.50 39.44 4.75
C ASN A 90 36.20 39.82 6.20
N PRO A 91 36.63 41.01 6.69
CA PRO A 91 36.35 41.43 8.06
C PRO A 91 34.90 41.92 8.18
N ARG A 92 33.93 41.06 7.91
CA ARG A 92 32.67 41.05 8.61
C ARG A 92 33.01 40.38 9.92
N LYS A 93 33.02 41.14 11.04
CA LYS A 93 33.06 40.62 12.39
C LYS A 93 32.20 39.34 12.43
N SER A 94 32.80 38.16 12.31
CA SER A 94 32.14 36.90 12.66
C SER A 94 32.01 36.97 14.16
N THR A 95 30.85 37.36 14.65
CA THR A 95 30.48 37.19 16.04
C THR A 95 30.59 35.69 16.31
N LYS A 96 31.61 35.34 17.10
CA LYS A 96 31.84 33.96 17.56
C LYS A 96 30.54 33.50 18.23
N PHE A 97 29.96 32.37 17.78
CA PHE A 97 28.75 31.85 18.41
C PHE A 97 29.14 31.23 19.74
N ASP A 98 29.01 32.01 20.81
CA ASP A 98 29.41 31.65 22.18
C ASP A 98 28.32 32.10 23.19
N ALA A 99 28.58 31.80 24.44
CA ALA A 99 27.67 32.13 25.54
C ALA A 99 27.46 33.67 25.71
N GLU A 100 28.45 34.48 25.37
CA GLU A 100 28.36 35.96 25.45
C GLU A 100 27.36 36.52 24.44
N LEU A 101 27.38 36.01 23.21
CA LEU A 101 26.39 36.37 22.21
C LEU A 101 24.99 35.98 22.60
N VAL A 102 24.82 34.75 23.16
CA VAL A 102 23.52 34.27 23.63
C VAL A 102 23.01 35.16 24.75
N GLU A 103 23.82 35.49 25.73
CA GLU A 103 23.45 36.38 26.84
C GLU A 103 23.09 37.78 26.36
N THR A 104 23.91 38.34 25.43
CA THR A 104 23.61 39.64 24.81
C THR A 104 22.25 39.66 24.14
N CYS A 105 21.93 38.64 23.35
CA CYS A 105 20.61 38.54 22.73
C CYS A 105 19.49 38.36 23.76
N HIS A 106 19.72 37.60 24.82
CA HIS A 106 18.75 37.42 25.89
C HIS A 106 18.40 38.70 26.62
N LEU A 107 19.42 39.45 27.02
CA LEU A 107 19.27 40.76 27.66
C LEU A 107 18.59 41.82 26.74
N ALA A 108 18.72 41.64 25.43
CA ALA A 108 18.08 42.51 24.45
C ALA A 108 16.62 42.15 24.13
N LEU A 109 16.04 41.17 24.80
CA LEU A 109 14.66 40.70 24.54
C LEU A 109 13.65 41.82 24.93
N PRO A 110 12.90 42.40 23.95
CA PRO A 110 11.97 43.47 24.23
C PRO A 110 10.74 42.96 25.02
N PRO A 111 10.13 43.83 25.89
CA PRO A 111 8.96 43.41 26.67
C PRO A 111 7.78 42.95 25.82
N ASN A 112 7.53 43.58 24.69
CA ASN A 112 6.43 43.17 23.79
C ASN A 112 6.69 41.78 23.15
N ILE A 113 7.95 41.43 22.87
CA ILE A 113 8.30 40.09 22.37
C ILE A 113 8.23 39.05 23.49
N ARG A 114 8.63 39.40 24.69
CA ARG A 114 8.43 38.54 25.87
C ARG A 114 6.93 38.28 26.09
N GLN A 115 6.08 39.31 26.01
CA GLN A 115 4.63 39.18 26.11
C GLN A 115 4.08 38.26 24.97
N TYR A 116 4.57 38.39 23.76
CA TYR A 116 4.21 37.50 22.65
C TYR A 116 4.55 36.06 22.98
N LEU A 117 5.74 35.78 23.52
CA LEU A 117 6.14 34.42 23.92
C LEU A 117 5.25 33.89 25.05
N ASN A 118 4.89 34.75 26.04
CA ASN A 118 3.95 34.35 27.09
C ASN A 118 2.56 34.05 26.53
N ALA A 119 2.06 34.84 25.56
CA ALA A 119 0.81 34.57 24.87
C ALA A 119 0.83 33.25 24.02
N ARG A 120 2.02 32.81 23.63
CA ARG A 120 2.25 31.49 23.00
C ARG A 120 2.45 30.37 24.03
N GLY A 121 2.22 30.64 25.33
CA GLY A 121 2.28 29.63 26.41
C GLY A 121 3.68 29.42 27.00
N VAL A 122 4.71 30.17 26.59
CA VAL A 122 6.05 30.05 27.13
C VAL A 122 6.18 30.93 28.38
N SER A 123 6.41 30.33 29.56
CA SER A 123 6.55 31.06 30.83
C SER A 123 7.87 31.84 30.91
N ASP A 124 7.89 32.90 31.75
CA ASP A 124 9.08 33.70 31.96
C ASP A 124 10.26 32.84 32.49
N ALA A 125 9.99 31.89 33.37
CA ALA A 125 11.01 30.97 33.86
C ALA A 125 11.66 30.16 32.73
N VAL A 126 10.88 29.71 31.74
CA VAL A 126 11.39 28.97 30.56
C VAL A 126 12.12 29.92 29.60
N ILE A 127 11.63 31.14 29.39
CA ILE A 127 12.32 32.17 28.59
C ILE A 127 13.72 32.43 29.13
N ASP A 128 13.84 32.61 30.46
CA ASP A 128 15.08 32.94 31.11
C ASP A 128 16.05 31.74 31.20
N THR A 129 15.53 30.55 31.48
CA THR A 129 16.32 29.30 31.56
C THR A 129 16.90 28.93 30.20
N HIS A 130 16.09 29.02 29.15
CA HIS A 130 16.51 28.68 27.79
C HIS A 130 17.12 29.85 27.02
N LYS A 131 17.31 31.00 27.66
CA LYS A 131 17.97 32.18 27.10
C LYS A 131 17.37 32.64 25.79
N LEU A 132 16.03 32.60 25.68
CA LEU A 132 15.36 33.18 24.50
C LEU A 132 15.69 34.66 24.43
N GLY A 133 15.96 35.15 23.25
CA GLY A 133 16.49 36.50 23.07
C GLY A 133 16.01 37.18 21.81
N TRP A 134 16.62 38.34 21.55
CA TRP A 134 16.32 39.18 20.40
C TRP A 134 17.59 39.64 19.74
N GLY A 135 17.66 39.61 18.43
CA GLY A 135 18.83 40.05 17.70
C GLY A 135 18.56 40.39 16.24
N LYS A 136 19.47 41.16 15.66
CA LYS A 136 19.42 41.52 14.24
C LYS A 136 20.36 40.62 13.46
N PHE A 137 19.82 39.73 12.65
CA PHE A 137 20.56 38.82 11.78
C PHE A 137 20.06 38.95 10.35
N TYR A 138 20.94 38.85 9.38
CA TYR A 138 20.61 38.98 7.95
C TYR A 138 19.83 40.26 7.62
N GLY A 139 20.14 41.35 8.32
CA GLY A 139 19.51 42.66 8.14
C GLY A 139 18.10 42.81 8.70
N LYS A 140 17.58 41.78 9.40
CA LYS A 140 16.23 41.73 9.96
C LYS A 140 16.24 41.37 11.46
N ASN A 141 15.17 41.72 12.16
CA ASN A 141 15.00 41.38 13.58
C ASN A 141 14.44 39.99 13.75
N TRP A 142 14.92 39.27 14.77
CA TRP A 142 14.56 37.88 15.04
C TRP A 142 14.46 37.61 16.53
N ILE A 143 13.51 36.77 16.90
CA ILE A 143 13.56 36.05 18.15
C ILE A 143 14.64 34.97 18.01
N THR A 144 15.54 34.89 18.97
CA THR A 144 16.66 33.92 18.97
C THR A 144 16.36 32.78 19.92
N ILE A 145 16.45 31.55 19.44
CA ILE A 145 16.30 30.33 20.21
C ILE A 145 17.67 29.63 20.16
N PRO A 146 18.46 29.65 21.27
CA PRO A 146 19.78 29.05 21.28
C PRO A 146 19.70 27.53 21.26
N VAL A 147 20.44 26.88 20.38
CA VAL A 147 20.53 25.42 20.29
C VAL A 147 21.89 24.98 20.85
N LYS A 148 21.84 24.03 21.80
CA LYS A 148 23.02 23.39 22.39
C LYS A 148 23.23 21.99 21.80
N ASP A 149 24.49 21.53 21.84
CA ASP A 149 24.80 20.13 21.57
C ASP A 149 24.67 19.26 22.85
N ILE A 150 24.96 17.98 22.71
CA ILE A 150 24.92 16.99 23.80
C ILE A 150 25.88 17.34 24.96
N TYR A 151 26.90 18.14 24.73
CA TYR A 151 27.87 18.59 25.73
C TYR A 151 27.48 19.93 26.37
N GLY A 152 26.32 20.48 26.02
CA GLY A 152 25.83 21.76 26.53
C GLY A 152 26.45 22.99 25.87
N ALA A 153 27.29 22.82 24.85
CA ALA A 153 27.88 23.94 24.12
C ALA A 153 26.89 24.53 23.11
N PHE A 154 26.78 25.86 23.08
CA PHE A 154 25.93 26.53 22.11
C PHE A 154 26.49 26.36 20.67
N ARG A 155 25.62 25.99 19.73
CA ARG A 155 25.99 25.69 18.34
C ARG A 155 25.49 26.74 17.36
N PHE A 156 24.22 27.11 17.46
CA PHE A 156 23.61 28.11 16.59
C PHE A 156 22.29 28.62 17.20
N PHE A 157 21.77 29.70 16.58
CA PHE A 157 20.39 30.13 16.82
C PHE A 157 19.45 29.55 15.80
N LYS A 158 18.32 28.98 16.27
CA LYS A 158 17.11 28.95 15.47
C LYS A 158 16.49 30.34 15.56
N LEU A 159 16.13 30.93 14.44
CA LEU A 159 15.66 32.30 14.33
C LEU A 159 14.18 32.27 13.91
N ARG A 160 13.31 32.87 14.74
CA ARG A 160 11.92 33.09 14.41
C ARG A 160 11.69 34.56 14.12
N ARG A 161 10.95 34.83 13.03
CA ARG A 161 10.70 36.19 12.58
C ARG A 161 9.93 36.99 13.62
N ASP A 162 10.19 38.30 13.66
CA ASP A 162 9.40 39.27 14.43
C ASP A 162 7.90 39.11 14.08
N PRO A 163 7.02 38.80 15.03
CA PRO A 163 5.58 38.62 14.77
C PRO A 163 4.90 39.86 14.17
N ASN A 164 5.50 41.06 14.37
CA ASN A 164 4.97 42.31 13.83
C ASN A 164 5.43 42.57 12.39
N ALA A 165 6.29 41.75 11.82
CA ALA A 165 6.87 41.98 10.50
C ALA A 165 6.02 41.46 9.33
N GLY A 166 4.86 40.81 9.59
CA GLY A 166 3.92 40.33 8.57
C GLY A 166 4.35 39.08 7.80
N ASP A 167 5.55 38.53 8.09
CA ASP A 167 6.02 37.25 7.53
C ASP A 167 6.42 36.27 8.66
N GLU A 168 5.66 35.19 8.83
CA GLU A 168 6.03 34.11 9.74
C GLU A 168 7.13 33.26 9.09
N LYS A 169 8.39 33.55 9.40
CA LYS A 169 9.52 32.80 8.89
C LYS A 169 10.38 32.25 10.01
N ILE A 170 10.73 30.97 9.90
CA ILE A 170 11.71 30.31 10.75
C ILE A 170 12.94 30.02 9.87
N THR A 171 14.13 30.26 10.38
CA THR A 171 15.38 29.98 9.68
C THR A 171 16.51 29.63 10.65
N TYR A 172 17.55 29.04 10.12
CA TYR A 172 18.79 28.71 10.82
C TYR A 172 19.96 28.85 9.85
N PRO A 173 21.21 28.89 10.32
CA PRO A 173 22.37 29.05 9.44
C PRO A 173 22.48 27.91 8.43
N LYS A 174 22.81 28.20 7.17
CA LYS A 174 23.01 27.20 6.13
C LYS A 174 24.17 26.27 6.49
N GLY A 175 24.00 24.96 6.27
CA GLY A 175 25.05 23.95 6.46
C GLY A 175 25.22 23.44 7.88
N VAL A 176 24.35 23.82 8.82
CA VAL A 176 24.33 23.20 10.16
C VAL A 176 23.53 21.90 10.10
N GLU A 177 24.02 20.89 10.81
CA GLU A 177 23.33 19.62 10.95
C GLU A 177 22.18 19.72 11.96
N ALA A 178 21.13 18.89 11.73
CA ALA A 178 20.04 18.76 12.69
C ALA A 178 20.56 18.32 14.06
N GLN A 179 20.04 18.95 15.11
CA GLN A 179 20.34 18.66 16.51
C GLN A 179 19.05 18.34 17.25
N ILE A 180 19.15 17.61 18.37
CA ILE A 180 18.07 17.60 19.35
C ILE A 180 18.07 18.93 20.08
N TYR A 181 16.93 19.61 20.09
CA TYR A 181 16.70 20.73 20.99
C TYR A 181 16.08 20.17 22.27
N GLY A 182 16.88 20.17 23.36
CA GLY A 182 16.51 19.59 24.65
C GLY A 182 17.39 18.42 25.09
N TRP A 183 18.66 18.36 24.69
CA TRP A 183 19.60 17.34 25.15
C TRP A 183 19.63 17.17 26.67
N GLU A 184 19.42 18.25 27.44
CA GLU A 184 19.37 18.24 28.90
C GLU A 184 18.25 17.35 29.45
N MET A 185 17.16 17.10 28.72
CA MET A 185 16.07 16.22 29.14
C MET A 185 16.42 14.74 28.99
N LEU A 186 17.50 14.41 28.31
CA LEU A 186 17.94 13.03 28.12
C LEU A 186 18.80 12.50 29.28
N THR A 187 19.27 13.38 30.16
CA THR A 187 20.07 13.00 31.35
C THR A 187 19.25 12.31 32.42
N ASN A 188 17.93 12.51 32.46
CA ASN A 188 17.02 11.88 33.42
C ASN A 188 16.15 10.83 32.74
N ALA A 189 16.63 9.60 32.67
CA ALA A 189 16.00 8.49 31.95
C ALA A 189 14.68 8.00 32.57
N ASN A 190 14.36 8.40 33.81
CA ASN A 190 13.20 7.86 34.55
C ASN A 190 11.89 8.65 34.27
N ASN A 191 11.98 9.90 33.81
CA ASN A 191 10.81 10.71 33.55
C ASN A 191 10.22 10.40 32.18
N PRO A 192 8.88 10.41 32.03
CA PRO A 192 8.22 10.42 30.72
C PRO A 192 8.77 11.57 29.87
N LEU A 193 8.87 11.35 28.56
CA LEU A 193 9.41 12.34 27.63
C LEU A 193 8.48 12.52 26.44
N VAL A 194 8.19 13.76 26.08
CA VAL A 194 7.47 14.08 24.85
C VAL A 194 8.47 14.42 23.74
N ILE A 195 8.28 13.85 22.56
CA ILE A 195 8.97 14.25 21.32
C ILE A 195 7.94 15.04 20.51
N CYS A 196 8.13 16.35 20.38
CA CYS A 196 7.23 17.23 19.64
C CYS A 196 7.89 17.73 18.33
N GLU A 197 7.10 18.38 17.46
CA GLU A 197 7.57 18.78 16.13
C GLU A 197 8.36 20.09 16.16
N GLY A 198 7.90 21.08 16.93
CA GLY A 198 8.44 22.44 16.95
C GLY A 198 9.15 22.87 18.24
N GLU A 199 10.04 23.86 18.11
CA GLU A 199 10.75 24.42 19.27
C GLU A 199 9.80 25.16 20.22
N LEU A 200 8.75 25.83 19.72
CA LEU A 200 7.76 26.51 20.58
C LEU A 200 6.91 25.50 21.31
N ASP A 201 6.50 24.39 20.68
CA ASP A 201 5.75 23.34 21.36
C ASP A 201 6.54 22.77 22.52
N ARG A 202 7.82 22.49 22.30
CA ARG A 202 8.71 22.08 23.37
C ARG A 202 8.71 23.08 24.53
N LEU A 203 8.89 24.37 24.24
CA LEU A 203 8.97 25.42 25.27
C LEU A 203 7.63 25.59 26.01
N THR A 204 6.51 25.42 25.31
CA THR A 204 5.16 25.46 25.90
C THR A 204 4.96 24.24 26.80
N LEU A 205 5.33 23.02 26.37
CA LEU A 205 5.28 21.82 27.18
C LEU A 205 6.13 21.95 28.46
N LEU A 206 7.36 22.46 28.35
CA LEU A 206 8.23 22.75 29.50
C LEU A 206 7.58 23.76 30.46
N SER A 207 6.86 24.75 29.95
CA SER A 207 6.14 25.73 30.77
C SER A 207 4.95 25.12 31.53
N LYS A 208 4.53 23.92 31.13
CA LYS A 208 3.55 23.07 31.84
C LYS A 208 4.18 21.95 32.66
N ASN A 209 5.49 22.00 32.89
CA ASN A 209 6.30 20.98 33.61
C ASN A 209 6.29 19.61 32.91
N ILE A 210 6.20 19.58 31.59
CA ILE A 210 6.29 18.37 30.78
C ILE A 210 7.65 18.33 30.09
N ASP A 211 8.46 17.29 30.37
CA ASP A 211 9.75 17.08 29.73
C ASP A 211 9.55 16.84 28.23
N ALA A 212 10.18 17.68 27.40
CA ALA A 212 10.01 17.59 25.95
C ALA A 212 11.32 17.84 25.19
N ILE A 213 11.44 17.21 24.03
CA ILE A 213 12.52 17.42 23.05
C ILE A 213 11.94 17.58 21.67
N THR A 214 12.71 18.19 20.74
CA THR A 214 12.37 18.23 19.33
C THR A 214 13.61 18.17 18.45
N SER A 215 13.43 17.87 17.15
CA SER A 215 14.48 18.02 16.14
C SER A 215 14.48 19.43 15.56
N THR A 216 15.64 20.08 15.52
CA THR A 216 15.76 21.47 15.02
C THR A 216 15.41 21.67 13.54
N HIS A 217 15.18 20.59 12.79
CA HIS A 217 14.86 20.65 11.36
C HIS A 217 13.49 20.03 11.04
N GLY A 218 12.63 19.79 12.06
CA GLY A 218 11.28 19.23 11.94
C GLY A 218 11.22 17.69 12.00
N ALA A 219 10.00 17.16 11.97
CA ALA A 219 9.65 15.76 12.22
C ALA A 219 10.49 14.74 11.44
N MET A 220 10.71 15.00 10.16
CA MET A 220 11.39 14.05 9.25
C MET A 220 12.89 13.93 9.47
N THR A 221 13.49 14.79 10.30
CA THR A 221 14.94 14.84 10.54
C THR A 221 15.38 14.15 11.84
N PHE A 222 14.44 13.55 12.59
CA PHE A 222 14.78 12.75 13.77
C PHE A 222 15.60 11.53 13.35
N LYS A 223 16.78 11.33 13.97
CA LYS A 223 17.77 10.33 13.54
C LYS A 223 17.70 9.07 14.42
N GLN A 224 17.93 7.89 13.83
CA GLN A 224 17.97 6.61 14.55
C GLN A 224 19.03 6.61 15.66
N GLU A 225 20.20 7.22 15.44
CA GLU A 225 21.29 7.35 16.43
C GLU A 225 20.90 8.11 17.69
N TRP A 226 19.84 8.93 17.64
CA TRP A 226 19.32 9.66 18.79
C TRP A 226 18.49 8.77 19.73
N CYS A 227 17.91 7.70 19.20
CA CYS A 227 17.15 6.74 20.01
C CYS A 227 18.02 6.09 21.10
N GLU A 228 19.31 5.85 20.80
CA GLU A 228 20.27 5.34 21.79
C GLU A 228 20.50 6.32 22.95
N LYS A 229 20.36 7.63 22.70
CA LYS A 229 20.52 8.69 23.69
C LYS A 229 19.27 8.92 24.53
N VAL A 230 18.10 8.58 23.98
CA VAL A 230 16.81 8.68 24.69
C VAL A 230 16.75 7.70 25.87
N GLY A 231 17.52 6.61 25.83
CA GLY A 231 17.57 5.57 26.87
C GLY A 231 16.72 4.35 26.50
N LYS A 232 16.61 3.39 27.42
CA LYS A 232 15.79 2.19 27.27
C LYS A 232 14.79 2.08 28.42
N GLY A 233 13.59 1.54 28.14
CA GLY A 233 12.54 1.36 29.15
C GLY A 233 11.87 2.64 29.61
N ARG A 234 12.07 3.75 28.88
CA ARG A 234 11.45 5.05 29.17
C ARG A 234 10.06 5.13 28.52
N LYS A 235 9.12 5.82 29.17
CA LYS A 235 7.85 6.18 28.54
C LYS A 235 8.05 7.37 27.60
N ILE A 236 7.85 7.16 26.30
CA ILE A 236 8.03 8.17 25.27
C ILE A 236 6.70 8.45 24.59
N TYR A 237 6.35 9.73 24.49
CA TYR A 237 5.14 10.21 23.83
C TYR A 237 5.53 11.03 22.60
N VAL A 238 5.05 10.66 21.42
CA VAL A 238 5.29 11.43 20.19
C VAL A 238 4.05 12.27 19.90
N CYS A 239 4.21 13.60 19.88
CA CYS A 239 3.13 14.57 19.69
C CYS A 239 3.51 15.53 18.57
N PHE A 240 3.03 15.29 17.35
CA PHE A 240 3.30 16.10 16.17
C PHE A 240 2.03 16.80 15.69
N ASP A 241 2.17 17.67 14.68
CA ASP A 241 1.08 18.48 14.15
C ASP A 241 -0.05 17.60 13.58
N ASN A 242 -1.30 18.10 13.68
CA ASN A 242 -2.50 17.37 13.26
C ASN A 242 -2.74 17.48 11.75
N ASP A 243 -1.71 17.14 10.95
CA ASP A 243 -1.79 17.02 9.50
C ASP A 243 -1.21 15.67 9.04
N ASP A 244 -1.28 15.37 7.75
CA ASP A 244 -0.78 14.11 7.19
C ASP A 244 0.74 13.94 7.34
N ALA A 245 1.49 15.04 7.27
CA ALA A 245 2.95 15.02 7.41
C ALA A 245 3.34 14.74 8.87
N GLY A 246 2.68 15.40 9.83
CA GLY A 246 2.85 15.18 11.26
C GLY A 246 2.49 13.76 11.67
N LYS A 247 1.36 13.21 11.21
CA LYS A 247 0.94 11.81 11.49
C LYS A 247 1.98 10.80 11.00
N LYS A 248 2.44 10.92 9.75
CA LYS A 248 3.50 10.04 9.19
C LYS A 248 4.83 10.20 9.93
N GLY A 249 5.17 11.43 10.29
CA GLY A 249 6.35 11.75 11.09
C GLY A 249 6.28 11.13 12.47
N ALA A 250 5.14 11.21 13.15
CA ALA A 250 4.90 10.63 14.47
C ALA A 250 5.04 9.11 14.45
N GLU A 251 4.43 8.41 13.49
CA GLU A 251 4.58 6.97 13.33
C GLU A 251 6.02 6.55 13.08
N ARG A 252 6.73 7.29 12.21
CA ARG A 252 8.15 7.03 11.92
C ARG A 252 9.01 7.15 13.17
N VAL A 253 8.83 8.22 13.94
CA VAL A 253 9.61 8.46 15.18
C VAL A 253 9.22 7.46 16.26
N ALA A 254 7.94 7.17 16.43
CA ALA A 254 7.45 6.18 17.38
C ALA A 254 8.06 4.79 17.11
N LYS A 255 8.10 4.37 15.86
CA LYS A 255 8.74 3.11 15.45
C LYS A 255 10.24 3.08 15.76
N MET A 256 10.95 4.19 15.53
CA MET A 256 12.38 4.28 15.84
C MET A 256 12.63 4.14 17.33
N VAL A 257 11.82 4.79 18.16
CA VAL A 257 11.95 4.84 19.61
C VAL A 257 11.54 3.52 20.25
N GLU A 258 10.48 2.89 19.75
CA GLU A 258 10.03 1.56 20.16
C GLU A 258 11.09 0.49 19.85
N ASN A 259 11.67 0.50 18.65
CA ASN A 259 12.80 -0.37 18.29
C ASN A 259 14.05 -0.13 19.18
N GLY A 260 14.16 1.05 19.79
CA GLY A 260 15.17 1.37 20.81
C GLY A 260 14.90 0.73 22.17
N GLY A 261 13.78 0.05 22.36
CA GLY A 261 13.38 -0.63 23.60
C GLY A 261 12.66 0.28 24.61
N ASN A 262 11.90 1.26 24.14
CA ASN A 262 11.11 2.18 24.96
C ASN A 262 9.61 1.86 24.88
N GLU A 263 8.89 2.17 25.95
CA GLU A 263 7.43 2.16 25.99
C GLU A 263 6.90 3.40 25.27
N THR A 264 6.35 3.21 24.07
CA THR A 264 6.09 4.31 23.15
C THR A 264 4.60 4.55 22.98
N TYR A 265 4.22 5.81 22.89
CA TYR A 265 2.84 6.28 22.67
C TYR A 265 2.81 7.35 21.58
N ILE A 266 1.73 7.39 20.80
CA ILE A 266 1.44 8.51 19.89
C ILE A 266 0.28 9.30 20.47
N ILE A 267 0.46 10.62 20.63
CA ILE A 267 -0.59 11.57 21.02
C ILE A 267 -1.25 12.08 19.73
N THR A 268 -2.55 11.77 19.59
CA THR A 268 -3.39 12.32 18.52
C THR A 268 -4.20 13.45 19.10
N LEU A 269 -3.88 14.69 18.72
CA LEU A 269 -4.59 15.88 19.20
C LEU A 269 -6.06 15.86 18.75
N PRO A 270 -7.00 16.44 19.55
CA PRO A 270 -8.41 16.47 19.21
C PRO A 270 -8.69 17.30 17.93
N GLN A 271 -9.80 16.98 17.25
CA GLN A 271 -10.13 17.64 15.97
C GLN A 271 -10.35 19.14 16.09
N GLU A 272 -10.76 19.62 17.28
CA GLU A 272 -10.98 21.03 17.60
C GLU A 272 -9.71 21.89 17.48
N VAL A 273 -8.53 21.27 17.53
CA VAL A 273 -7.24 21.96 17.27
C VAL A 273 -7.15 22.43 15.82
N GLY A 274 -7.84 21.74 14.90
CA GLY A 274 -7.85 22.03 13.47
C GLY A 274 -6.73 21.31 12.71
N GLU A 275 -6.78 21.42 11.38
CA GLU A 275 -5.74 20.87 10.49
C GLU A 275 -4.42 21.66 10.67
N GLY A 276 -3.30 20.96 10.83
CA GLY A 276 -2.00 21.56 11.11
C GLY A 276 -1.86 22.19 12.49
N GLY A 277 -2.83 21.95 13.39
CA GLY A 277 -2.73 22.43 14.76
C GLY A 277 -1.76 21.62 15.60
N ASP A 278 -1.07 22.28 16.52
CA ASP A 278 0.04 21.78 17.32
C ASP A 278 -0.30 21.64 18.82
N ALA A 279 0.67 21.12 19.60
CA ALA A 279 0.52 21.01 21.06
C ALA A 279 0.32 22.37 21.73
N THR A 280 0.93 23.44 21.21
CA THR A 280 0.74 24.81 21.69
C THR A 280 -0.72 25.25 21.48
N ASP A 281 -1.29 24.96 20.31
CA ASP A 281 -2.68 25.31 20.01
C ASP A 281 -3.66 24.59 20.96
N TYR A 282 -3.43 23.33 21.25
CA TYR A 282 -4.23 22.61 22.24
C TYR A 282 -4.14 23.22 23.64
N LEU A 283 -2.91 23.45 24.13
CA LEU A 283 -2.67 23.90 25.51
C LEU A 283 -3.02 25.38 25.74
N VAL A 284 -2.94 26.22 24.69
CA VAL A 284 -3.09 27.68 24.82
C VAL A 284 -4.41 28.15 24.21
N LYS A 285 -4.69 27.83 22.93
CA LYS A 285 -5.91 28.32 22.26
C LYS A 285 -7.17 27.63 22.80
N LEU A 286 -7.12 26.31 23.00
CA LEU A 286 -8.23 25.53 23.55
C LEU A 286 -8.21 25.46 25.08
N ASN A 287 -7.19 26.02 25.74
CA ASN A 287 -6.97 25.88 27.18
C ASN A 287 -7.09 24.43 27.68
N GLY A 288 -6.55 23.49 26.88
CA GLY A 288 -6.62 22.07 27.13
C GLY A 288 -5.87 21.64 28.41
N ASN A 289 -6.38 20.61 29.08
CA ASN A 289 -5.73 20.06 30.24
C ASN A 289 -4.47 19.30 29.82
N PRO A 290 -3.26 19.63 30.34
CA PRO A 290 -2.02 18.92 30.02
C PRO A 290 -2.08 17.40 30.28
N ASP A 291 -2.78 16.96 31.32
CA ASP A 291 -2.91 15.54 31.68
C ASP A 291 -3.70 14.73 30.63
N ASP A 292 -4.61 15.38 29.93
CA ASP A 292 -5.40 14.74 28.86
C ASP A 292 -4.52 14.30 27.68
N LEU A 293 -3.37 14.96 27.46
CA LEU A 293 -2.43 14.53 26.42
C LEU A 293 -1.98 13.07 26.64
N PHE A 294 -1.81 12.69 27.92
CA PHE A 294 -1.35 11.35 28.30
C PHE A 294 -2.49 10.36 28.54
N ASN A 295 -3.57 10.82 29.18
CA ASN A 295 -4.64 9.94 29.64
C ASN A 295 -5.77 9.74 28.62
N LYS A 296 -5.97 10.70 27.73
CA LYS A 296 -7.09 10.68 26.76
C LYS A 296 -6.64 10.57 25.31
N TYR A 297 -5.55 11.25 24.94
CA TYR A 297 -5.13 11.38 23.56
C TYR A 297 -3.91 10.51 23.19
N ALA A 298 -3.20 9.94 24.19
CA ALA A 298 -2.10 9.03 23.95
C ALA A 298 -2.60 7.60 23.69
N LYS A 299 -2.11 7.00 22.63
CA LYS A 299 -2.33 5.57 22.29
C LYS A 299 -0.99 4.84 22.27
N GLU A 300 -0.94 3.65 22.86
CA GLU A 300 0.26 2.82 22.84
C GLU A 300 0.68 2.47 21.41
N TYR A 301 1.98 2.51 21.15
CA TYR A 301 2.56 2.16 19.85
C TYR A 301 3.60 1.04 19.99
N PRO A 302 3.54 -0.02 19.16
CA PRO A 302 2.40 -0.33 18.28
C PRO A 302 1.12 -0.60 19.07
N GLU A 303 -0.05 -0.27 18.47
CA GLU A 303 -1.36 -0.53 19.08
C GLU A 303 -1.46 -2.02 19.46
N LYS A 304 -1.71 -2.33 20.74
CA LYS A 304 -1.96 -3.70 21.20
C LYS A 304 -3.46 -3.91 21.26
N ILE A 305 -3.92 -4.85 20.47
CA ILE A 305 -5.32 -5.29 20.50
C ILE A 305 -5.41 -6.49 21.42
N ASP A 306 -6.40 -6.51 22.32
CA ASP A 306 -6.66 -7.66 23.17
C ASP A 306 -7.20 -8.83 22.34
N THR A 307 -6.33 -9.79 22.06
CA THR A 307 -6.66 -10.98 21.26
C THR A 307 -7.28 -12.10 22.09
N SER A 308 -7.39 -11.97 23.42
CA SER A 308 -7.94 -12.98 24.32
C SER A 308 -9.45 -13.23 24.09
N GLN A 309 -10.13 -12.23 23.54
CA GLN A 309 -11.55 -12.31 23.21
C GLN A 309 -11.83 -13.08 21.90
N PHE A 310 -10.81 -13.28 21.06
CA PHE A 310 -11.00 -13.99 19.80
C PHE A 310 -11.20 -15.49 20.07
N LYS A 311 -12.01 -16.10 19.20
CA LYS A 311 -12.23 -17.56 19.11
C LYS A 311 -11.93 -18.01 17.70
N PRO A 312 -11.63 -19.30 17.45
CA PRO A 312 -11.58 -19.79 16.07
C PRO A 312 -12.84 -19.39 15.33
N LEU A 313 -12.71 -18.88 14.12
CA LEU A 313 -13.81 -18.41 13.28
C LEU A 313 -14.00 -19.38 12.13
N SER A 314 -15.17 -20.02 12.09
CA SER A 314 -15.57 -20.89 10.99
C SER A 314 -16.07 -20.09 9.78
N SER A 315 -16.06 -20.73 8.60
CA SER A 315 -16.68 -20.13 7.41
C SER A 315 -18.17 -19.84 7.59
N GLN A 316 -18.89 -20.66 8.37
CA GLN A 316 -20.30 -20.46 8.64
C GLN A 316 -20.56 -19.20 9.49
N GLU A 317 -19.83 -19.04 10.60
CA GLU A 317 -19.91 -17.82 11.43
C GLU A 317 -19.55 -16.57 10.63
N LEU A 318 -18.53 -16.67 9.76
CA LEU A 318 -18.15 -15.57 8.88
C LEU A 318 -19.29 -15.20 7.92
N VAL A 319 -19.97 -16.19 7.32
CA VAL A 319 -21.15 -15.97 6.47
C VAL A 319 -22.26 -15.24 7.23
N GLU A 320 -22.52 -15.61 8.48
CA GLU A 320 -23.54 -14.99 9.32
C GLU A 320 -23.21 -13.53 9.63
N ILE A 321 -21.96 -13.23 10.01
CA ILE A 321 -21.52 -11.84 10.27
C ILE A 321 -21.59 -10.99 8.99
N LEU A 322 -21.12 -11.49 7.85
CA LEU A 322 -21.22 -10.80 6.57
C LEU A 322 -22.67 -10.68 6.10
N GLY A 323 -23.52 -11.64 6.48
CA GLY A 323 -24.98 -11.69 6.21
C GLY A 323 -25.78 -10.58 6.88
N LEU A 324 -25.22 -9.87 7.85
CA LEU A 324 -25.86 -8.68 8.43
C LEU A 324 -26.20 -7.65 7.36
N THR A 325 -25.30 -7.43 6.41
CA THR A 325 -25.47 -6.44 5.32
C THR A 325 -25.59 -7.09 3.94
N ILE A 326 -24.97 -8.23 3.68
CA ILE A 326 -24.93 -8.90 2.37
C ILE A 326 -25.84 -10.13 2.43
N LYS A 327 -27.01 -10.03 1.80
CA LYS A 327 -28.01 -11.10 1.81
C LYS A 327 -27.68 -12.14 0.76
N GLN A 328 -27.75 -13.42 1.13
CA GLN A 328 -27.32 -14.55 0.31
C GLN A 328 -25.87 -14.38 -0.19
N ASP A 329 -25.51 -14.93 -1.34
CA ASP A 329 -24.16 -14.85 -1.90
C ASP A 329 -23.07 -15.48 -0.98
N GLU A 330 -23.34 -16.62 -0.37
CA GLU A 330 -22.48 -17.20 0.66
C GLU A 330 -21.06 -17.41 0.18
N GLU A 331 -20.85 -18.04 -0.99
CA GLU A 331 -19.54 -18.27 -1.59
C GLU A 331 -18.90 -16.95 -2.02
N ASN A 332 -19.67 -16.07 -2.66
CA ASN A 332 -19.16 -14.78 -3.15
C ASN A 332 -18.63 -13.91 -2.01
N LYS A 333 -19.38 -13.82 -0.88
CA LYS A 333 -18.94 -12.99 0.25
C LYS A 333 -17.74 -13.57 0.98
N ILE A 334 -17.62 -14.91 1.11
CA ILE A 334 -16.43 -15.54 1.69
C ILE A 334 -15.22 -15.31 0.80
N VAL A 335 -15.31 -15.62 -0.50
CA VAL A 335 -14.19 -15.47 -1.45
C VAL A 335 -13.72 -14.02 -1.50
N THR A 336 -14.66 -13.06 -1.50
CA THR A 336 -14.33 -11.62 -1.50
C THR A 336 -13.65 -11.21 -0.20
N PHE A 337 -14.17 -11.64 0.94
CA PHE A 337 -13.55 -11.39 2.24
C PHE A 337 -12.11 -11.94 2.30
N LEU A 338 -11.90 -13.18 1.87
CA LEU A 338 -10.57 -13.80 1.83
C LEU A 338 -9.64 -13.11 0.84
N CYS A 339 -10.16 -12.57 -0.27
CA CYS A 339 -9.39 -11.78 -1.21
C CYS A 339 -8.91 -10.48 -0.56
N GLU A 340 -9.79 -9.73 0.09
CA GLU A 340 -9.44 -8.48 0.76
C GLU A 340 -8.49 -8.74 1.94
N LEU A 341 -8.73 -9.77 2.75
CA LEU A 341 -7.85 -10.20 3.82
C LEU A 341 -6.46 -10.58 3.32
N SER A 342 -6.35 -11.20 2.13
CA SER A 342 -5.09 -11.63 1.54
C SER A 342 -4.11 -10.47 1.30
N ALA A 343 -4.59 -9.22 1.25
CA ALA A 343 -3.76 -8.02 1.19
C ALA A 343 -2.73 -7.96 2.33
N TYR A 344 -3.05 -8.52 3.49
CA TYR A 344 -2.14 -8.54 4.65
C TYR A 344 -1.10 -9.68 4.62
N THR A 345 -0.97 -10.36 3.49
CA THR A 345 0.11 -11.34 3.23
C THR A 345 1.21 -10.73 2.38
N GLU A 346 2.38 -11.37 2.30
CA GLU A 346 3.47 -10.90 1.44
C GLU A 346 3.35 -11.37 -0.02
N ASN A 347 2.75 -12.55 -0.27
CA ASN A 347 2.73 -13.17 -1.60
C ASN A 347 1.55 -14.12 -1.83
N ALA A 348 0.48 -14.01 -1.06
CA ALA A 348 -0.69 -14.88 -1.19
C ALA A 348 -1.95 -14.11 -1.64
N GLN A 349 -1.79 -12.90 -2.15
CA GLN A 349 -2.88 -12.12 -2.71
C GLN A 349 -3.44 -12.83 -3.94
N PHE A 350 -4.73 -12.69 -4.15
CA PHE A 350 -5.40 -13.10 -5.38
C PHE A 350 -6.40 -12.05 -5.79
N ASN A 351 -6.86 -12.11 -7.02
CA ASN A 351 -7.69 -11.06 -7.60
C ASN A 351 -9.05 -11.61 -8.04
N ILE A 352 -10.06 -10.77 -7.98
CA ILE A 352 -11.45 -11.12 -8.34
C ILE A 352 -11.94 -10.23 -9.48
N SER A 353 -12.69 -10.82 -10.40
CA SER A 353 -13.50 -10.10 -11.36
C SER A 353 -14.98 -10.44 -11.20
N TYR A 354 -15.76 -9.46 -10.78
CA TYR A 354 -17.22 -9.55 -10.73
C TYR A 354 -17.83 -9.22 -12.09
N ASN A 355 -18.39 -10.23 -12.75
CA ASN A 355 -18.98 -10.12 -14.07
C ASN A 355 -20.45 -10.48 -14.02
N ALA A 356 -21.32 -9.49 -14.06
CA ALA A 356 -22.76 -9.69 -14.07
C ALA A 356 -23.48 -8.44 -14.62
N PRO A 357 -24.74 -8.55 -15.01
CA PRO A 357 -25.55 -7.42 -15.44
C PRO A 357 -25.63 -6.30 -14.39
N SER A 358 -26.01 -5.10 -14.80
CA SER A 358 -26.19 -3.97 -13.87
C SER A 358 -27.25 -4.27 -12.81
N SER A 359 -27.14 -3.66 -11.64
CA SER A 359 -28.05 -3.77 -10.49
C SER A 359 -28.16 -5.17 -9.88
N THR A 360 -27.10 -6.00 -9.98
CA THR A 360 -27.02 -7.31 -9.33
C THR A 360 -26.25 -7.32 -8.01
N GLY A 361 -25.67 -6.18 -7.59
CA GLY A 361 -24.88 -6.06 -6.36
C GLY A 361 -23.36 -6.27 -6.54
N LYS A 362 -22.83 -6.21 -7.77
CA LYS A 362 -21.40 -6.42 -8.08
C LYS A 362 -20.44 -5.58 -7.25
N SER A 363 -20.70 -4.29 -7.16
CA SER A 363 -19.88 -3.35 -6.39
C SER A 363 -20.27 -3.32 -4.91
N TYR A 364 -21.52 -3.68 -4.59
CA TYR A 364 -22.02 -3.66 -3.22
C TYR A 364 -21.29 -4.65 -2.32
N ILE A 365 -21.07 -5.90 -2.80
CA ILE A 365 -20.43 -6.95 -2.00
C ILE A 365 -19.02 -6.53 -1.57
N PRO A 366 -18.08 -6.18 -2.48
CA PRO A 366 -16.73 -5.82 -2.06
C PRO A 366 -16.69 -4.51 -1.23
N THR A 367 -17.49 -3.50 -1.58
CA THR A 367 -17.46 -2.25 -0.80
C THR A 367 -18.04 -2.42 0.62
N GLU A 368 -19.04 -3.28 0.82
CA GLU A 368 -19.55 -3.59 2.17
C GLU A 368 -18.55 -4.40 3.02
N ILE A 369 -17.81 -5.32 2.41
CA ILE A 369 -16.76 -6.08 3.10
C ILE A 369 -15.59 -5.17 3.46
N ALA A 370 -15.17 -4.31 2.53
CA ALA A 370 -14.08 -3.36 2.74
C ALA A 370 -14.31 -2.43 3.96
N ARG A 371 -15.56 -2.13 4.32
CA ARG A 371 -15.88 -1.37 5.54
C ARG A 371 -15.51 -2.07 6.86
N LEU A 372 -15.14 -3.34 6.80
CA LEU A 372 -14.62 -4.09 7.96
C LEU A 372 -13.13 -3.88 8.16
N LEU A 373 -12.40 -3.49 7.09
CA LEU A 373 -10.96 -3.29 7.09
C LEU A 373 -10.58 -1.84 7.41
N PRO A 374 -9.34 -1.56 7.80
CA PRO A 374 -8.84 -0.19 7.96
C PRO A 374 -9.00 0.65 6.69
N GLU A 375 -9.62 1.81 6.82
CA GLU A 375 -9.95 2.69 5.70
C GLU A 375 -8.73 3.10 4.87
N GLU A 376 -7.59 3.31 5.53
CA GLU A 376 -6.32 3.67 4.90
C GLU A 376 -5.75 2.60 3.96
N ASP A 377 -6.23 1.35 4.05
CA ASP A 377 -5.78 0.24 3.19
C ASP A 377 -6.68 0.03 1.98
N VAL A 378 -7.86 0.64 1.96
CA VAL A 378 -8.87 0.47 0.92
C VAL A 378 -8.84 1.64 -0.07
N LEU A 379 -8.79 1.33 -1.35
CA LEU A 379 -8.85 2.31 -2.43
C LEU A 379 -10.02 1.95 -3.35
N GLU A 380 -11.15 2.64 -3.16
CA GLU A 380 -12.31 2.53 -4.07
C GLU A 380 -12.13 3.47 -5.26
N ILE A 381 -12.14 2.92 -6.46
CA ILE A 381 -11.80 3.63 -7.70
C ILE A 381 -12.98 3.57 -8.66
N GLY A 382 -13.67 4.69 -8.85
CA GLY A 382 -14.77 4.80 -9.80
C GLY A 382 -14.31 4.81 -11.25
N TYR A 383 -13.36 5.70 -11.57
CA TYR A 383 -12.72 5.81 -12.87
C TYR A 383 -11.23 6.11 -12.70
N CYS A 384 -10.41 5.49 -13.52
CA CYS A 384 -8.97 5.65 -13.44
C CYS A 384 -8.36 5.75 -14.84
N SER A 385 -7.56 6.80 -15.08
CA SER A 385 -6.80 6.91 -16.31
C SER A 385 -5.70 5.86 -16.40
N PRO A 386 -5.23 5.48 -17.59
CA PRO A 386 -4.16 4.47 -17.75
C PRO A 386 -2.85 4.78 -17.02
N THR A 387 -2.66 6.03 -16.58
CA THR A 387 -1.43 6.51 -15.93
C THR A 387 -1.65 7.04 -14.51
N ALA A 388 -2.86 6.89 -13.94
CA ALA A 388 -3.21 7.51 -12.66
C ALA A 388 -2.23 7.14 -11.53
N PHE A 389 -1.99 5.86 -11.31
CA PHE A 389 -1.05 5.39 -10.27
C PHE A 389 0.39 5.88 -10.44
N PHE A 390 0.77 6.31 -11.65
CA PHE A 390 2.10 6.81 -11.95
C PHE A 390 2.22 8.34 -11.80
N HIS A 391 1.10 9.02 -11.60
CA HIS A 391 1.03 10.44 -11.30
C HIS A 391 0.74 10.73 -9.82
N ASP A 392 0.53 9.68 -9.04
CA ASP A 392 0.26 9.78 -7.63
C ASP A 392 1.43 10.39 -6.85
N VAL A 393 1.13 10.99 -5.71
CA VAL A 393 2.13 11.58 -4.82
C VAL A 393 2.83 10.44 -4.07
N GLY A 394 3.86 9.89 -4.71
CA GLY A 394 4.71 8.87 -4.08
C GLY A 394 5.83 9.49 -3.26
N GLU A 395 6.41 8.70 -2.37
CA GLU A 395 7.58 9.09 -1.59
C GLU A 395 8.84 9.10 -2.46
N GLN A 396 9.75 10.05 -2.19
CA GLN A 396 11.07 10.01 -2.83
C GLN A 396 11.84 8.79 -2.31
N ASP A 397 12.36 7.97 -3.22
CA ASP A 397 13.20 6.83 -2.85
C ASP A 397 14.50 7.36 -2.19
N GLU A 398 14.64 7.13 -0.89
CA GLU A 398 15.81 7.59 -0.10
C GLU A 398 17.14 7.02 -0.64
N LYS A 399 17.11 5.82 -1.24
CA LYS A 399 18.28 5.13 -1.78
C LYS A 399 18.64 5.58 -3.19
N ASN A 400 17.67 6.09 -3.98
CA ASN A 400 17.85 6.44 -5.37
C ASN A 400 17.21 7.80 -5.67
N LYS A 401 17.96 8.88 -5.52
CA LYS A 401 17.51 10.26 -5.82
C LYS A 401 16.93 10.35 -7.24
N GLY A 402 15.67 10.77 -7.36
CA GLY A 402 14.97 10.93 -8.64
C GLY A 402 14.00 9.81 -9.00
N ARG A 403 13.83 8.79 -8.14
CA ARG A 403 12.74 7.81 -8.23
C ARG A 403 11.62 8.20 -7.26
N ILE A 404 10.38 8.03 -7.69
CA ILE A 404 9.19 8.17 -6.86
C ILE A 404 8.63 6.78 -6.64
N LEU A 405 8.43 6.43 -5.38
CA LEU A 405 7.90 5.14 -4.97
C LEU A 405 6.42 5.31 -4.60
N VAL A 406 5.55 4.54 -5.26
CA VAL A 406 4.16 4.38 -4.89
C VAL A 406 4.01 2.96 -4.34
N ASP A 407 3.75 2.83 -3.06
CA ASP A 407 3.66 1.54 -2.38
C ASP A 407 2.21 1.04 -2.33
N LEU A 408 1.95 -0.05 -3.05
CA LEU A 408 0.67 -0.76 -3.11
C LEU A 408 0.66 -2.01 -2.20
N SER A 409 1.72 -2.23 -1.41
CA SER A 409 1.76 -3.33 -0.45
C SER A 409 0.63 -3.16 0.58
N ARG A 410 -0.09 -4.26 0.85
CA ARG A 410 -1.20 -4.30 1.81
C ARG A 410 -2.37 -3.37 1.43
N LYS A 411 -2.49 -2.99 0.17
CA LYS A 411 -3.62 -2.22 -0.34
C LYS A 411 -4.67 -3.13 -0.99
N ILE A 412 -5.91 -2.70 -0.85
CA ILE A 412 -7.09 -3.34 -1.45
C ILE A 412 -7.62 -2.35 -2.48
N LEU A 413 -7.57 -2.73 -3.74
CA LEU A 413 -8.02 -1.90 -4.86
C LEU A 413 -9.37 -2.42 -5.35
N ILE A 414 -10.43 -1.62 -5.21
CA ILE A 414 -11.78 -1.96 -5.69
C ILE A 414 -12.13 -1.02 -6.83
N PHE A 415 -12.12 -1.56 -8.05
CA PHE A 415 -12.57 -0.84 -9.23
C PHE A 415 -14.08 -1.03 -9.40
N LEU A 416 -14.84 0.05 -9.20
CA LEU A 416 -16.31 0.05 -9.28
C LEU A 416 -16.85 -0.14 -10.69
N ASP A 417 -16.00 0.09 -11.72
CA ASP A 417 -16.25 -0.21 -13.12
C ASP A 417 -14.98 -0.78 -13.76
N GLN A 418 -15.11 -1.29 -14.98
CA GLN A 418 -13.99 -1.91 -15.69
C GLN A 418 -12.89 -0.87 -15.96
N PRO A 419 -11.67 -1.07 -15.44
CA PRO A 419 -10.57 -0.16 -15.72
C PRO A 419 -10.12 -0.26 -17.19
N HIS A 420 -9.50 0.80 -17.66
CA HIS A 420 -9.00 0.85 -19.02
C HIS A 420 -7.97 -0.27 -19.29
N THR A 421 -8.08 -0.96 -20.41
CA THR A 421 -7.22 -2.10 -20.80
C THR A 421 -5.72 -1.80 -20.66
N GLN A 422 -5.29 -0.59 -21.06
CA GLN A 422 -3.89 -0.17 -20.91
C GLN A 422 -3.43 -0.06 -19.45
N LEU A 423 -4.32 0.23 -18.50
CA LEU A 423 -3.98 0.20 -17.08
C LEU A 423 -3.73 -1.23 -16.63
N LEU A 424 -4.63 -2.16 -16.99
CA LEU A 424 -4.48 -3.59 -16.69
C LEU A 424 -3.18 -4.15 -17.27
N GLU A 425 -2.85 -3.82 -18.52
CA GLU A 425 -1.58 -4.23 -19.15
C GLU A 425 -0.36 -3.74 -18.37
N ARG A 426 -0.38 -2.52 -17.86
CA ARG A 426 0.72 -1.94 -17.07
C ARG A 426 0.83 -2.57 -15.68
N LEU A 427 -0.29 -2.85 -15.03
CA LEU A 427 -0.33 -3.49 -13.71
C LEU A 427 -0.12 -5.02 -13.78
N ARG A 428 -0.20 -5.61 -14.97
CA ARG A 428 -0.14 -7.06 -15.19
C ARG A 428 0.98 -7.78 -14.42
N PRO A 429 2.24 -7.30 -14.39
CA PRO A 429 3.30 -7.99 -13.66
C PRO A 429 3.08 -8.02 -12.14
N LEU A 430 2.41 -7.02 -11.57
CA LEU A 430 2.01 -7.00 -10.16
C LEU A 430 0.82 -7.95 -9.92
N LEU A 431 -0.21 -7.89 -10.77
CA LEU A 431 -1.42 -8.70 -10.67
C LEU A 431 -1.17 -10.20 -10.86
N SER A 432 -0.14 -10.57 -11.63
CA SER A 432 0.28 -11.97 -11.84
C SER A 432 1.34 -12.45 -10.84
N HIS A 433 1.76 -11.60 -9.89
CA HIS A 433 2.87 -11.85 -8.95
C HIS A 433 4.21 -12.19 -9.64
N ASP A 434 4.41 -11.72 -10.87
CA ASP A 434 5.64 -11.95 -11.62
C ASP A 434 6.78 -11.05 -11.14
N LYS A 435 6.45 -9.81 -10.73
CA LYS A 435 7.41 -8.82 -10.22
C LYS A 435 6.79 -8.00 -9.10
N LYS A 436 7.48 -7.89 -7.95
CA LYS A 436 7.07 -7.06 -6.81
C LYS A 436 7.25 -5.56 -7.05
N GLU A 437 8.07 -5.17 -8.03
CA GLU A 437 8.30 -3.77 -8.42
C GLU A 437 8.24 -3.61 -9.94
N ILE A 438 7.51 -2.60 -10.39
CA ILE A 438 7.51 -2.16 -11.80
C ILE A 438 7.89 -0.70 -11.88
N SER A 439 8.74 -0.38 -12.86
CA SER A 439 9.28 0.98 -13.06
C SER A 439 8.78 1.54 -14.39
N ILE A 440 8.19 2.71 -14.36
CA ILE A 440 7.71 3.41 -15.55
C ILE A 440 8.31 4.80 -15.61
N LYS A 441 8.77 5.18 -16.80
CA LYS A 441 9.30 6.52 -17.07
C LYS A 441 8.18 7.41 -17.61
N ILE A 442 7.92 8.52 -16.94
CA ILE A 442 6.88 9.49 -17.32
C ILE A 442 7.57 10.82 -17.65
N THR A 443 7.07 11.49 -18.69
CA THR A 443 7.54 12.82 -19.05
C THR A 443 6.96 13.87 -18.08
N ASP A 444 7.82 14.55 -17.34
CA ASP A 444 7.45 15.67 -16.47
C ASP A 444 7.36 16.95 -17.28
N LYS A 445 6.16 17.49 -17.45
CA LYS A 445 5.88 18.72 -18.21
C LYS A 445 6.05 20.00 -17.38
N ASN A 446 6.18 19.88 -16.06
CA ASN A 446 6.16 21.03 -15.14
C ASN A 446 7.55 21.59 -14.81
N GLN A 447 8.62 21.13 -15.43
CA GLN A 447 9.95 21.62 -15.14
C GLN A 447 10.32 22.82 -16.01
N ARG A 448 10.84 23.89 -15.37
CA ARG A 448 11.25 25.15 -16.01
C ARG A 448 12.40 25.02 -17.04
N GLN A 449 13.07 23.87 -17.14
CA GLN A 449 14.25 23.62 -17.98
C GLN A 449 14.04 22.53 -19.04
N GLY A 450 12.84 22.40 -19.61
CA GLY A 450 12.54 21.44 -20.68
C GLY A 450 12.00 20.09 -20.18
N LEU A 451 11.62 19.22 -21.13
CA LEU A 451 11.03 17.90 -20.83
C LEU A 451 12.05 16.99 -20.15
N ARG A 452 11.81 16.63 -18.90
CA ARG A 452 12.59 15.61 -18.18
C ARG A 452 11.72 14.38 -17.91
N THR A 453 12.38 13.25 -17.79
CA THR A 453 11.71 11.97 -17.47
C THR A 453 11.79 11.75 -15.97
N LYS A 454 10.62 11.51 -15.36
CA LYS A 454 10.47 11.10 -13.96
C LYS A 454 10.34 9.56 -13.94
N ASN A 455 11.07 8.89 -13.08
CA ASN A 455 10.97 7.45 -12.90
C ASN A 455 10.05 7.16 -11.71
N VAL A 456 8.90 6.54 -11.98
CA VAL A 456 7.94 6.14 -10.95
C VAL A 456 7.98 4.63 -10.82
N VAL A 457 8.07 4.15 -9.59
CA VAL A 457 8.10 2.74 -9.24
C VAL A 457 6.85 2.41 -8.45
N LEU A 458 6.06 1.47 -8.95
CA LEU A 458 5.01 0.84 -8.17
C LEU A 458 5.59 -0.40 -7.50
N ARG A 459 5.37 -0.53 -6.19
CA ARG A 459 5.85 -1.64 -5.36
C ARG A 459 4.69 -2.34 -4.68
N GLY A 460 4.82 -3.65 -4.47
CA GLY A 460 3.91 -4.46 -3.68
C GLY A 460 2.83 -5.16 -4.50
N PHE A 461 2.26 -6.19 -3.92
CA PHE A 461 1.15 -6.94 -4.50
C PHE A 461 -0.14 -6.52 -3.78
N PRO A 462 -1.00 -5.69 -4.41
CA PRO A 462 -2.32 -5.40 -3.86
C PRO A 462 -3.28 -6.58 -4.08
N SER A 463 -4.34 -6.68 -3.26
CA SER A 463 -5.52 -7.43 -3.61
C SER A 463 -6.41 -6.57 -4.51
N VAL A 464 -6.89 -7.11 -5.62
CA VAL A 464 -7.62 -6.31 -6.61
C VAL A 464 -8.95 -6.94 -6.97
N ILE A 465 -10.00 -6.12 -6.96
CA ILE A 465 -11.36 -6.51 -7.31
C ILE A 465 -11.88 -5.59 -8.41
N PHE A 466 -12.34 -6.19 -9.50
CA PHE A 466 -12.99 -5.48 -10.59
C PHE A 466 -14.48 -5.76 -10.63
N CYS A 467 -15.29 -4.71 -10.82
CA CYS A 467 -16.73 -4.81 -10.98
C CYS A 467 -17.10 -4.39 -12.41
N THR A 468 -17.45 -5.33 -13.28
CA THR A 468 -17.78 -5.01 -14.67
C THR A 468 -19.18 -5.49 -15.08
N ALA A 469 -19.87 -4.69 -15.86
CA ALA A 469 -21.11 -5.09 -16.52
C ALA A 469 -20.84 -5.85 -17.82
N GLY A 470 -19.61 -5.82 -18.34
CA GLY A 470 -19.19 -6.60 -19.50
C GLY A 470 -19.15 -8.08 -19.17
N LEU A 471 -19.84 -8.90 -19.95
CA LEU A 471 -19.82 -10.35 -19.78
C LEU A 471 -18.59 -10.98 -20.46
N ARG A 472 -18.10 -10.35 -21.53
CA ARG A 472 -16.92 -10.83 -22.26
C ARG A 472 -15.65 -10.31 -21.59
N ILE A 473 -14.83 -11.21 -21.16
CA ILE A 473 -13.50 -10.94 -20.59
C ILE A 473 -12.46 -11.44 -21.61
N ASP A 474 -11.38 -10.69 -21.75
CA ASP A 474 -10.22 -11.18 -22.52
C ASP A 474 -9.71 -12.47 -21.87
N GLU A 475 -9.44 -13.51 -22.64
CA GLU A 475 -9.02 -14.83 -22.15
C GLU A 475 -7.73 -14.73 -21.31
N GLN A 476 -6.81 -13.85 -21.66
CA GLN A 476 -5.58 -13.65 -20.91
C GLN A 476 -5.86 -13.02 -19.55
N GLU A 477 -6.83 -12.13 -19.45
CA GLU A 477 -7.22 -11.50 -18.19
C GLU A 477 -8.09 -12.45 -17.35
N ALA A 478 -9.05 -13.16 -17.96
CA ALA A 478 -9.92 -14.11 -17.26
C ALA A 478 -9.15 -15.19 -16.50
N THR A 479 -7.98 -15.60 -17.02
CA THR A 479 -7.13 -16.57 -16.34
C THR A 479 -6.32 -16.00 -15.17
N ARG A 480 -6.37 -14.67 -14.90
CA ARG A 480 -5.67 -14.01 -13.77
C ARG A 480 -6.59 -13.74 -12.60
N PHE A 481 -7.89 -13.75 -12.80
CA PHE A 481 -8.89 -13.42 -11.80
C PHE A 481 -9.76 -14.63 -11.45
N LEU A 482 -10.22 -14.70 -10.20
CA LEU A 482 -11.37 -15.53 -9.89
C LEU A 482 -12.61 -14.83 -10.44
N LEU A 483 -13.37 -15.52 -11.27
CA LEU A 483 -14.58 -15.00 -11.86
C LEU A 483 -15.73 -15.24 -10.89
N LEU A 484 -16.37 -14.17 -10.44
CA LEU A 484 -17.53 -14.23 -9.57
C LEU A 484 -18.71 -13.52 -10.23
N SER A 485 -19.90 -13.89 -9.83
CA SER A 485 -21.14 -13.21 -10.21
C SER A 485 -22.08 -13.25 -9.02
N PRO A 486 -22.69 -12.12 -8.63
CA PRO A 486 -23.70 -12.15 -7.60
C PRO A 486 -24.87 -13.03 -8.02
N GLU A 487 -25.45 -13.71 -7.06
CA GLU A 487 -26.67 -14.45 -7.27
C GLU A 487 -27.80 -13.53 -7.72
N VAL A 488 -28.66 -14.03 -8.62
CA VAL A 488 -29.82 -13.31 -9.12
C VAL A 488 -31.04 -14.20 -8.89
N ASN A 489 -31.66 -14.09 -7.73
CA ASN A 489 -32.89 -14.78 -7.40
C ASN A 489 -33.89 -13.83 -6.72
N GLN A 490 -35.18 -14.17 -6.73
CA GLN A 490 -36.25 -13.33 -6.21
C GLN A 490 -36.14 -13.08 -4.70
N GLU A 491 -35.68 -14.06 -3.96
CA GLU A 491 -35.55 -13.97 -2.49
C GLU A 491 -34.43 -12.99 -2.12
N LYS A 492 -33.26 -13.06 -2.78
CA LYS A 492 -32.18 -12.09 -2.60
C LYS A 492 -32.62 -10.67 -2.93
N ILE A 493 -33.35 -10.50 -4.05
CA ILE A 493 -33.87 -9.17 -4.45
C ILE A 493 -34.80 -8.64 -3.37
N ARG A 494 -35.72 -9.48 -2.86
CA ARG A 494 -36.63 -9.13 -1.79
C ARG A 494 -35.89 -8.70 -0.53
N GLN A 495 -34.93 -9.50 -0.07
CA GLN A 495 -34.13 -9.19 1.11
C GLN A 495 -33.30 -7.92 0.93
N GLY A 496 -32.72 -7.70 -0.25
CA GLY A 496 -31.99 -6.49 -0.59
C GLY A 496 -32.88 -5.23 -0.58
N ILE A 497 -34.12 -5.32 -1.07
CA ILE A 497 -35.10 -4.23 -0.99
C ILE A 497 -35.43 -3.92 0.46
N LEU A 498 -35.72 -4.94 1.28
CA LEU A 498 -36.02 -4.75 2.70
C LEU A 498 -34.85 -4.10 3.45
N GLU A 499 -33.62 -4.52 3.14
CA GLU A 499 -32.41 -3.92 3.75
C GLU A 499 -32.22 -2.46 3.32
N SER A 500 -32.44 -2.17 2.04
CA SER A 500 -32.38 -0.79 1.55
C SER A 500 -33.42 0.11 2.21
N ILE A 501 -34.67 -0.38 2.39
CA ILE A 501 -35.72 0.35 3.08
C ILE A 501 -35.33 0.65 4.52
N LYS A 502 -34.81 -0.34 5.27
CA LYS A 502 -34.34 -0.14 6.65
C LYS A 502 -33.26 0.94 6.74
N LYS A 503 -32.29 0.87 5.84
CA LYS A 503 -31.16 1.81 5.80
C LYS A 503 -31.60 3.24 5.45
N GLU A 504 -32.51 3.41 4.48
CA GLU A 504 -32.98 4.72 4.04
C GLU A 504 -34.05 5.31 4.99
N ALA A 505 -34.81 4.47 5.70
CA ALA A 505 -35.83 4.92 6.65
C ALA A 505 -35.22 5.63 7.86
N ASP A 506 -34.11 5.12 8.38
CA ASP A 506 -33.36 5.69 9.50
C ASP A 506 -31.88 5.28 9.43
N ALA A 507 -31.11 6.09 8.70
CA ALA A 507 -29.70 5.78 8.44
C ALA A 507 -28.85 5.85 9.71
N GLU A 508 -29.19 6.71 10.68
CA GLU A 508 -28.44 6.87 11.92
C GLU A 508 -28.64 5.67 12.85
N SER A 509 -29.90 5.29 13.10
CA SER A 509 -30.22 4.09 13.89
C SER A 509 -29.69 2.82 13.23
N TYR A 510 -29.77 2.71 11.90
CA TYR A 510 -29.21 1.58 11.17
C TYR A 510 -27.69 1.48 11.35
N LYS A 511 -26.98 2.60 11.23
CA LYS A 511 -25.53 2.66 11.46
C LYS A 511 -25.18 2.31 12.90
N GLY A 512 -25.91 2.88 13.87
CA GLY A 512 -25.73 2.57 15.29
C GLY A 512 -25.90 1.07 15.57
N TRP A 513 -26.98 0.46 15.09
CA TRP A 513 -27.22 -0.97 15.22
C TRP A 513 -26.09 -1.83 14.63
N LEU A 514 -25.55 -1.42 13.48
CA LEU A 514 -24.49 -2.15 12.81
C LEU A 514 -23.13 -2.00 13.53
N ASP A 515 -22.85 -0.82 14.05
CA ASP A 515 -21.60 -0.53 14.77
C ASP A 515 -21.62 -1.10 16.21
N GLU A 516 -22.81 -1.26 16.82
CA GLU A 516 -22.97 -1.90 18.13
C GLU A 516 -23.01 -3.43 18.08
N ASN A 517 -23.15 -4.03 16.88
CA ASN A 517 -23.15 -5.49 16.75
C ASN A 517 -21.83 -6.08 17.24
N PRO A 518 -21.84 -6.94 18.30
CA PRO A 518 -20.62 -7.38 18.95
C PRO A 518 -19.73 -8.26 18.05
N GLU A 519 -20.34 -9.11 17.22
CA GLU A 519 -19.59 -10.03 16.34
C GLU A 519 -18.91 -9.25 15.21
N ARG A 520 -19.61 -8.27 14.62
CA ARG A 520 -19.06 -7.39 13.60
C ARG A 520 -17.93 -6.53 14.17
N LYS A 521 -18.08 -5.99 15.38
CA LYS A 521 -17.05 -5.22 16.08
C LYS A 521 -15.81 -6.10 16.33
N LEU A 522 -16.03 -7.30 16.85
CA LEU A 522 -14.94 -8.24 17.13
C LEU A 522 -14.22 -8.66 15.84
N LEU A 523 -14.94 -8.80 14.71
CA LEU A 523 -14.33 -9.07 13.41
C LEU A 523 -13.47 -7.90 12.93
N LYS A 524 -13.93 -6.65 13.08
CA LYS A 524 -13.12 -5.45 12.76
C LYS A 524 -11.84 -5.41 13.61
N GLU A 525 -11.94 -5.66 14.91
CA GLU A 525 -10.77 -5.71 15.80
C GLU A 525 -9.81 -6.85 15.41
N ARG A 526 -10.33 -8.01 15.04
CA ARG A 526 -9.53 -9.13 14.52
C ARG A 526 -8.74 -8.75 13.26
N LEU A 527 -9.38 -8.09 12.31
CA LEU A 527 -8.72 -7.65 11.07
C LEU A 527 -7.59 -6.63 11.35
N ARG A 528 -7.83 -5.71 12.29
CA ARG A 528 -6.78 -4.77 12.76
C ARG A 528 -5.64 -5.51 13.44
N ALA A 529 -5.94 -6.49 14.30
CA ALA A 529 -4.92 -7.31 14.96
C ALA A 529 -4.10 -8.14 13.96
N ILE A 530 -4.73 -8.68 12.91
CA ILE A 530 -4.04 -9.38 11.80
C ILE A 530 -3.09 -8.43 11.07
N LYS A 531 -3.53 -7.22 10.76
CA LYS A 531 -2.68 -6.20 10.14
C LYS A 531 -1.45 -5.90 10.99
N LEU A 532 -1.64 -5.74 12.31
CA LEU A 532 -0.56 -5.45 13.26
C LEU A 532 0.38 -6.64 13.48
N ALA A 533 -0.12 -7.87 13.43
CA ALA A 533 0.68 -9.09 13.57
C ALA A 533 1.77 -9.23 12.50
N ASN A 534 1.63 -8.52 11.38
CA ASN A 534 2.64 -8.40 10.33
C ASN A 534 3.19 -9.76 9.85
N ILE A 535 2.31 -10.72 9.57
CA ILE A 535 2.70 -12.05 9.11
C ILE A 535 3.40 -11.95 7.76
N CYS A 536 4.64 -12.42 7.70
CA CYS A 536 5.46 -12.37 6.48
C CYS A 536 5.34 -13.63 5.65
N GLU A 537 5.13 -14.80 6.29
CA GLU A 537 5.10 -16.08 5.57
C GLU A 537 3.98 -16.96 6.11
N ILE A 538 3.25 -17.62 5.21
CA ILE A 538 2.28 -18.66 5.55
C ILE A 538 2.67 -19.94 4.82
N LYS A 539 3.07 -20.97 5.59
CA LYS A 539 3.39 -22.31 5.09
C LYS A 539 2.16 -23.19 5.16
N ILE A 540 2.12 -24.24 4.35
CA ILE A 540 1.02 -25.21 4.39
C ILE A 540 1.57 -26.50 5.01
N GLY A 541 1.06 -26.87 6.18
CA GLY A 541 1.29 -28.17 6.80
C GLY A 541 0.56 -29.25 6.01
N GLY A 542 1.20 -30.41 5.80
CA GLY A 542 0.55 -31.52 5.10
C GLY A 542 0.20 -31.22 3.63
N TYR A 543 1.00 -30.44 2.91
CA TYR A 543 0.75 -30.07 1.51
C TYR A 543 0.53 -31.26 0.58
N GLN A 544 0.98 -32.45 0.95
CA GLN A 544 0.75 -33.70 0.21
C GLN A 544 -0.75 -33.96 0.02
N LYS A 545 -1.58 -33.66 1.03
CA LYS A 545 -3.04 -33.78 0.93
C LYS A 545 -3.62 -32.87 -0.15
N VAL A 546 -3.06 -31.65 -0.27
CA VAL A 546 -3.46 -30.71 -1.33
C VAL A 546 -3.13 -31.28 -2.70
N VAL A 547 -1.93 -31.86 -2.85
CA VAL A 547 -1.50 -32.50 -4.11
C VAL A 547 -2.39 -33.67 -4.47
N GLU A 548 -2.59 -34.59 -3.53
CA GLU A 548 -3.40 -35.83 -3.75
C GLU A 548 -4.83 -35.47 -4.13
N ARG A 549 -5.49 -34.59 -3.36
CA ARG A 549 -6.89 -34.21 -3.62
C ARG A 549 -7.03 -33.47 -4.95
N PHE A 550 -6.17 -32.49 -5.21
CA PHE A 550 -6.22 -31.70 -6.45
C PHE A 550 -6.00 -32.59 -7.70
N LEU A 551 -5.05 -33.53 -7.66
CA LEU A 551 -4.78 -34.41 -8.77
C LEU A 551 -5.84 -35.52 -8.93
N THR A 552 -6.46 -35.96 -7.84
CA THR A 552 -7.56 -36.94 -7.89
C THR A 552 -8.81 -36.32 -8.51
N GLU A 553 -9.14 -35.10 -8.17
CA GLU A 553 -10.29 -34.37 -8.73
C GLU A 553 -10.04 -33.96 -10.21
N ASN A 554 -8.78 -33.70 -10.58
CA ASN A 554 -8.42 -33.25 -11.92
C ASN A 554 -7.63 -34.33 -12.66
N LYS A 555 -8.29 -35.42 -13.08
CA LYS A 555 -7.66 -36.54 -13.80
C LYS A 555 -7.00 -36.13 -15.13
N VAL A 556 -7.55 -35.13 -15.81
CA VAL A 556 -6.98 -34.54 -17.05
C VAL A 556 -6.50 -33.13 -16.73
N LEU A 557 -5.19 -32.95 -16.68
CA LEU A 557 -4.57 -31.67 -16.36
C LEU A 557 -4.61 -30.73 -17.57
N LYS A 558 -5.09 -29.49 -17.32
CA LYS A 558 -5.15 -28.40 -18.29
C LYS A 558 -4.12 -27.33 -17.92
N PRO A 559 -3.58 -26.53 -18.87
CA PRO A 559 -2.60 -25.47 -18.58
C PRO A 559 -3.09 -24.45 -17.51
N ARG A 560 -4.40 -24.22 -17.43
CA ARG A 560 -4.97 -23.30 -16.42
C ARG A 560 -4.82 -23.82 -14.98
N HIS A 561 -4.78 -25.14 -14.75
CA HIS A 561 -4.64 -25.73 -13.41
C HIS A 561 -3.35 -25.26 -12.71
N GLN A 562 -2.30 -24.85 -13.46
CA GLN A 562 -1.10 -24.23 -12.89
C GLN A 562 -1.39 -22.86 -12.23
N ARG A 563 -2.43 -22.17 -12.63
CA ARG A 563 -2.90 -20.91 -12.00
C ARG A 563 -3.94 -21.18 -10.93
N ASP A 564 -4.83 -22.12 -11.19
CA ASP A 564 -5.91 -22.46 -10.26
C ASP A 564 -5.39 -23.03 -8.95
N ILE A 565 -4.34 -23.87 -8.99
CA ILE A 565 -3.68 -24.34 -7.76
C ILE A 565 -3.10 -23.19 -6.92
N LYS A 566 -2.55 -22.15 -7.56
CA LYS A 566 -2.04 -20.97 -6.82
C LYS A 566 -3.16 -20.24 -6.09
N ARG A 567 -4.34 -20.14 -6.69
CA ARG A 567 -5.53 -19.52 -6.08
C ARG A 567 -6.06 -20.32 -4.91
N LEU A 568 -6.15 -21.65 -5.08
CA LEU A 568 -6.48 -22.56 -3.99
C LEU A 568 -5.50 -22.44 -2.83
N ILE A 569 -4.20 -22.39 -3.11
CA ILE A 569 -3.16 -22.12 -2.10
C ILE A 569 -3.38 -20.77 -1.42
N SER A 570 -3.76 -19.73 -2.15
CA SER A 570 -4.07 -18.42 -1.56
C SER A 570 -5.29 -18.47 -0.65
N LEU A 571 -6.34 -19.22 -1.01
CA LEU A 571 -7.50 -19.45 -0.14
C LEU A 571 -7.09 -20.17 1.14
N ILE A 572 -6.31 -21.25 1.07
CA ILE A 572 -5.80 -21.99 2.25
C ILE A 572 -5.04 -21.03 3.17
N LYS A 573 -4.15 -20.22 2.63
CA LYS A 573 -3.36 -19.25 3.39
C LYS A 573 -4.25 -18.17 4.03
N SER A 574 -5.29 -17.72 3.34
CA SER A 574 -6.22 -16.72 3.88
C SER A 574 -7.07 -17.29 5.02
N PHE A 575 -7.49 -18.58 4.97
CA PHE A 575 -8.13 -19.26 6.10
C PHE A 575 -7.19 -19.41 7.30
N ALA A 576 -5.92 -19.71 7.07
CA ALA A 576 -4.93 -19.74 8.15
C ALA A 576 -4.73 -18.35 8.77
N LEU A 577 -4.75 -17.29 7.97
CA LEU A 577 -4.53 -15.92 8.42
C LEU A 577 -5.68 -15.42 9.31
N ILE A 578 -6.95 -15.68 8.96
CA ILE A 578 -8.09 -15.26 9.79
C ILE A 578 -8.07 -15.93 11.18
N ASN A 579 -7.44 -17.11 11.27
CA ASN A 579 -7.32 -17.91 12.50
C ASN A 579 -5.87 -18.00 13.01
N LEU A 580 -5.03 -17.00 12.74
CA LEU A 580 -3.60 -17.03 13.00
C LEU A 580 -3.22 -17.42 14.45
N TRP A 581 -4.01 -17.03 15.46
CA TRP A 581 -3.74 -17.31 16.88
C TRP A 581 -3.91 -18.80 17.27
N TRP A 582 -4.53 -19.59 16.41
CA TRP A 582 -4.71 -21.05 16.57
C TRP A 582 -3.89 -21.83 15.53
N ARG A 583 -2.88 -21.20 14.94
CA ARG A 583 -1.94 -21.84 14.04
C ARG A 583 -0.57 -21.91 14.68
N GLU A 584 0.20 -22.94 14.36
CA GLU A 584 1.60 -22.99 14.77
C GLU A 584 2.33 -21.76 14.24
N GLN A 585 2.94 -20.98 15.16
CA GLN A 585 3.60 -19.74 14.84
C GLN A 585 5.08 -19.78 15.23
N LYS A 586 5.96 -19.33 14.31
CA LYS A 586 7.41 -19.15 14.54
C LYS A 586 7.80 -17.75 14.05
N GLY A 587 7.86 -16.80 15.00
CA GLY A 587 8.07 -15.38 14.66
C GLY A 587 6.93 -14.85 13.79
N THR A 588 7.23 -14.35 12.59
CA THR A 588 6.25 -13.83 11.61
C THR A 588 5.77 -14.89 10.59
N THR A 589 6.08 -16.17 10.84
CA THR A 589 5.64 -17.30 10.00
C THR A 589 4.55 -18.08 10.72
N ILE A 590 3.44 -18.40 10.03
CA ILE A 590 2.40 -19.31 10.51
C ILE A 590 2.27 -20.53 9.60
N ILE A 591 1.72 -21.63 10.13
CA ILE A 591 1.53 -22.88 9.40
C ILE A 591 0.04 -23.17 9.30
N ALA A 592 -0.50 -23.16 8.07
CA ALA A 592 -1.88 -23.59 7.78
C ALA A 592 -2.03 -25.07 8.10
N ASN A 593 -3.16 -25.44 8.69
CA ASN A 593 -3.47 -26.80 9.11
C ASN A 593 -4.48 -27.51 8.16
N GLU A 594 -4.92 -28.69 8.54
CA GLU A 594 -5.87 -29.49 7.74
C GLU A 594 -7.24 -28.82 7.61
N ASP A 595 -7.72 -28.15 8.65
CA ASP A 595 -9.00 -27.43 8.61
C ASP A 595 -8.98 -26.32 7.56
N ASP A 596 -7.88 -25.55 7.47
CA ASP A 596 -7.71 -24.52 6.44
C ASP A 596 -7.74 -25.10 5.02
N ILE A 597 -7.16 -26.30 4.85
CA ILE A 597 -7.18 -27.02 3.57
C ILE A 597 -8.62 -27.43 3.22
N GLU A 598 -9.34 -28.05 4.15
CA GLU A 598 -10.72 -28.51 3.93
C GLU A 598 -11.68 -27.35 3.63
N GLN A 599 -11.59 -26.25 4.38
CA GLN A 599 -12.40 -25.04 4.15
C GLN A 599 -12.12 -24.44 2.76
N ALA A 600 -10.86 -24.37 2.36
CA ALA A 600 -10.48 -23.86 1.06
C ALA A 600 -10.98 -24.74 -0.09
N PHE A 601 -10.88 -26.06 0.03
CA PHE A 601 -11.41 -26.97 -0.98
C PHE A 601 -12.94 -26.90 -1.06
N LYS A 602 -13.65 -26.80 0.06
CA LYS A 602 -15.11 -26.63 0.06
C LYS A 602 -15.53 -25.42 -0.77
N ILE A 603 -14.86 -24.28 -0.58
CA ILE A 603 -15.13 -23.07 -1.37
C ILE A 603 -14.69 -23.26 -2.83
N TRP A 604 -13.52 -23.89 -3.05
CA TRP A 604 -13.02 -24.13 -4.40
C TRP A 604 -13.96 -25.02 -5.21
N ASP A 605 -14.49 -26.10 -4.63
CA ASP A 605 -15.43 -27.01 -5.28
C ASP A 605 -16.70 -26.27 -5.75
N ALA A 606 -17.19 -25.31 -4.94
CA ALA A 606 -18.36 -24.52 -5.30
C ALA A 606 -18.15 -23.59 -6.51
N ILE A 607 -16.92 -23.07 -6.69
CA ILE A 607 -16.64 -22.10 -7.76
C ILE A 607 -15.86 -22.71 -8.95
N SER A 608 -15.26 -23.87 -8.82
CA SER A 608 -14.28 -24.43 -9.79
C SER A 608 -14.85 -24.63 -11.20
N VAL A 609 -16.08 -25.08 -11.32
CA VAL A 609 -16.72 -25.41 -12.62
C VAL A 609 -16.74 -24.17 -13.56
N SER A 610 -17.19 -23.04 -13.07
CA SER A 610 -17.23 -21.81 -13.84
C SER A 610 -15.82 -21.33 -14.20
N GLN A 611 -14.87 -21.52 -13.26
CA GLN A 611 -13.46 -21.21 -13.50
C GLN A 611 -12.87 -22.09 -14.60
N GLU A 612 -13.13 -23.41 -14.57
CA GLU A 612 -12.63 -24.36 -15.57
C GLU A 612 -13.14 -24.06 -16.99
N LEU A 613 -14.38 -23.64 -17.09
CA LEU A 613 -14.98 -23.27 -18.36
C LEU A 613 -14.58 -21.89 -18.83
N ASN A 614 -13.86 -21.13 -18.01
CA ASN A 614 -13.51 -19.73 -18.25
C ASN A 614 -14.77 -18.85 -18.48
N LEU A 615 -15.84 -19.17 -17.79
CA LEU A 615 -17.12 -18.47 -17.86
C LEU A 615 -17.40 -17.73 -16.55
N PRO A 616 -17.92 -16.49 -16.61
CA PRO A 616 -18.56 -15.90 -15.44
C PRO A 616 -19.67 -16.80 -14.88
N PRO A 617 -19.80 -16.97 -13.56
CA PRO A 617 -20.85 -17.81 -12.96
C PRO A 617 -22.26 -17.46 -13.46
N TYR A 618 -22.57 -16.20 -13.71
CA TYR A 618 -23.84 -15.77 -14.29
C TYR A 618 -24.12 -16.44 -15.65
N ILE A 619 -23.12 -16.57 -16.51
CA ILE A 619 -23.27 -17.23 -17.81
C ILE A 619 -23.48 -18.74 -17.66
N TYR A 620 -22.71 -19.35 -16.74
CA TYR A 620 -22.87 -20.77 -16.44
C TYR A 620 -24.24 -21.05 -15.82
N ASN A 621 -24.70 -20.23 -14.87
CA ASN A 621 -26.03 -20.36 -14.28
C ASN A 621 -27.14 -20.13 -15.31
N LEU A 622 -26.98 -19.20 -16.24
CA LEU A 622 -27.92 -19.02 -17.34
C LEU A 622 -28.00 -20.29 -18.20
N TYR A 623 -26.88 -20.94 -18.48
CA TYR A 623 -26.91 -22.24 -19.15
C TYR A 623 -27.72 -23.28 -18.37
N GLN A 624 -27.46 -23.44 -17.06
CA GLN A 624 -28.13 -24.41 -16.21
C GLN A 624 -29.63 -24.12 -16.00
N GLU A 625 -29.92 -22.88 -15.60
CA GLU A 625 -31.30 -22.51 -15.17
C GLU A 625 -32.21 -22.08 -16.32
N VAL A 626 -31.67 -21.63 -17.43
CA VAL A 626 -32.46 -21.14 -18.57
C VAL A 626 -32.39 -22.11 -19.73
N ILE A 627 -31.21 -22.38 -20.28
CA ILE A 627 -31.08 -23.16 -21.51
C ILE A 627 -31.42 -24.61 -21.26
N LEU A 628 -30.87 -25.26 -20.24
CA LEU A 628 -31.16 -26.67 -19.96
C LEU A 628 -32.62 -26.87 -19.54
N LYS A 629 -33.16 -26.02 -18.67
CA LYS A 629 -34.58 -26.13 -18.27
C LYS A 629 -35.56 -25.86 -19.40
N ALA A 630 -35.23 -24.94 -20.32
CA ALA A 630 -36.05 -24.75 -21.54
C ALA A 630 -35.97 -25.97 -22.47
N TRP A 631 -34.77 -26.53 -22.61
CA TRP A 631 -34.53 -27.75 -23.40
C TRP A 631 -35.34 -28.95 -22.86
N ASP A 632 -35.25 -29.23 -21.54
CA ASP A 632 -35.94 -30.33 -20.88
C ASP A 632 -37.46 -30.17 -20.97
N LYS A 633 -37.97 -28.94 -20.84
CA LYS A 633 -39.40 -28.64 -21.02
C LYS A 633 -39.85 -28.95 -22.45
N LYS A 634 -39.03 -28.76 -23.48
CA LYS A 634 -39.34 -28.97 -24.87
C LYS A 634 -39.16 -30.41 -25.33
N ASN A 635 -38.19 -31.12 -24.81
CA ASN A 635 -37.78 -32.44 -25.29
C ASN A 635 -38.00 -33.59 -24.29
N GLY A 636 -38.56 -33.30 -23.09
CA GLY A 636 -38.63 -34.24 -21.98
C GLY A 636 -37.33 -34.28 -21.14
N SER A 637 -37.45 -34.75 -19.89
CA SER A 637 -36.30 -34.86 -18.99
C SER A 637 -35.23 -35.81 -19.55
N ARG A 638 -33.99 -35.46 -19.42
CA ARG A 638 -32.85 -36.28 -19.83
C ARG A 638 -32.80 -37.55 -18.99
N SER A 639 -32.97 -38.71 -19.61
CA SER A 639 -32.61 -40.00 -18.98
C SER A 639 -31.07 -40.12 -19.02
N GLU A 640 -30.47 -40.60 -17.92
CA GLU A 640 -29.03 -40.86 -17.84
C GLU A 640 -28.62 -41.94 -18.88
N GLY A 641 -28.14 -41.49 -20.03
CA GLY A 641 -27.65 -42.35 -21.11
C GLY A 641 -27.35 -41.52 -22.36
N PHE A 642 -26.27 -41.82 -23.05
CA PHE A 642 -25.92 -41.29 -24.35
C PHE A 642 -26.99 -41.61 -25.39
N GLU A 643 -28.12 -40.88 -25.40
CA GLU A 643 -29.02 -40.90 -26.54
C GLU A 643 -28.63 -39.85 -27.58
N GLU A 644 -28.45 -40.27 -28.82
CA GLU A 644 -28.18 -39.43 -29.94
C GLU A 644 -29.18 -38.23 -30.04
N ILE A 645 -28.66 -37.05 -30.35
CA ILE A 645 -29.38 -35.79 -30.53
C ILE A 645 -30.36 -35.89 -31.73
N THR A 646 -30.30 -36.96 -32.52
CA THR A 646 -31.11 -37.22 -33.71
C THR A 646 -32.59 -37.27 -33.33
N GLY A 647 -33.34 -36.27 -33.75
CA GLY A 647 -34.79 -36.15 -33.53
C GLY A 647 -35.25 -35.15 -32.49
N LYS A 648 -34.33 -34.54 -31.68
CA LYS A 648 -34.69 -33.51 -30.68
C LYS A 648 -34.81 -32.12 -31.32
N LEU A 649 -35.79 -31.34 -30.81
CA LEU A 649 -36.09 -29.99 -31.31
C LEU A 649 -35.15 -28.96 -30.68
N GLY A 650 -34.32 -28.25 -31.49
CA GLY A 650 -33.48 -27.17 -31.04
C GLY A 650 -34.27 -26.02 -30.41
N LEU A 651 -33.63 -25.26 -29.49
CA LEU A 651 -34.23 -24.08 -28.90
C LEU A 651 -34.03 -22.85 -29.81
N SER A 652 -35.07 -22.09 -30.03
CA SER A 652 -34.98 -20.77 -30.64
C SER A 652 -34.47 -19.73 -29.62
N ARG A 653 -33.88 -18.62 -30.09
CA ARG A 653 -33.47 -17.51 -29.22
C ARG A 653 -34.65 -16.92 -28.46
N GLN A 654 -35.84 -16.91 -29.02
CA GLN A 654 -37.05 -16.42 -28.34
C GLN A 654 -37.43 -17.27 -27.15
N GLU A 655 -37.36 -18.61 -27.27
CA GLU A 655 -37.63 -19.52 -26.15
C GLU A 655 -36.61 -19.29 -25.02
N VAL A 656 -35.35 -19.07 -25.33
CA VAL A 656 -34.32 -18.75 -24.33
C VAL A 656 -34.62 -17.41 -23.66
N LEU A 657 -34.99 -16.36 -24.41
CA LEU A 657 -35.34 -15.04 -23.85
C LEU A 657 -36.58 -15.11 -22.97
N GLN A 658 -37.61 -15.85 -23.38
CA GLN A 658 -38.81 -16.07 -22.59
C GLN A 658 -38.49 -16.81 -21.30
N LYS A 659 -37.71 -17.89 -21.38
CA LYS A 659 -37.31 -18.65 -20.18
C LYS A 659 -36.43 -17.83 -19.25
N HIS A 660 -35.53 -17.00 -19.79
CA HIS A 660 -34.73 -16.07 -18.97
C HIS A 660 -35.62 -15.09 -18.19
N PHE A 661 -36.67 -14.56 -18.83
CA PHE A 661 -37.63 -13.69 -18.14
C PHE A 661 -38.41 -14.42 -17.06
N GLU A 662 -38.83 -15.68 -17.32
CA GLU A 662 -39.51 -16.53 -16.32
C GLU A 662 -38.63 -16.75 -15.07
N VAL A 663 -37.31 -16.97 -15.27
CA VAL A 663 -36.37 -17.30 -14.15
C VAL A 663 -35.95 -16.03 -13.41
N TYR A 664 -35.54 -15.00 -14.12
CA TYR A 664 -34.90 -13.83 -13.52
C TYR A 664 -35.79 -12.59 -13.39
N GLY A 665 -37.01 -12.61 -13.95
CA GLY A 665 -37.93 -11.49 -13.93
C GLY A 665 -37.45 -10.24 -14.70
N ARG A 666 -36.43 -10.39 -15.58
CA ARG A 666 -35.89 -9.28 -16.38
C ARG A 666 -35.70 -9.68 -17.84
N MET A 667 -35.86 -8.72 -18.73
CA MET A 667 -35.57 -8.94 -20.12
C MET A 667 -34.05 -8.99 -20.36
N LEU A 668 -33.63 -9.97 -21.16
CA LEU A 668 -32.27 -10.07 -21.64
C LEU A 668 -32.21 -9.42 -23.03
N ASP A 669 -31.21 -8.58 -23.26
CA ASP A 669 -31.02 -7.96 -24.59
C ASP A 669 -30.65 -9.01 -25.63
N THR A 670 -31.35 -8.97 -26.77
CA THR A 670 -31.19 -9.93 -27.86
C THR A 670 -29.79 -9.89 -28.48
N ASN A 671 -29.18 -8.69 -28.57
CA ASN A 671 -27.83 -8.55 -29.10
C ASN A 671 -26.81 -9.11 -28.10
N GLN A 672 -27.01 -8.89 -26.79
CA GLN A 672 -26.18 -9.45 -25.74
C GLN A 672 -26.22 -10.98 -25.75
N LEU A 673 -27.42 -11.57 -25.86
CA LEU A 673 -27.60 -13.02 -26.03
C LEU A 673 -26.83 -13.53 -27.26
N ARG A 674 -27.05 -12.90 -28.41
CA ARG A 674 -26.50 -13.37 -29.70
C ARG A 674 -25.00 -13.16 -29.83
N GLN A 675 -24.49 -12.00 -29.40
CA GLN A 675 -23.10 -11.58 -29.68
C GLN A 675 -22.14 -11.90 -28.56
N GLN A 676 -22.63 -12.10 -27.35
CA GLN A 676 -21.78 -12.34 -26.17
C GLN A 676 -22.05 -13.70 -25.55
N ILE A 677 -23.27 -13.98 -25.10
CA ILE A 677 -23.58 -15.15 -24.28
C ILE A 677 -23.46 -16.46 -25.06
N LEU A 678 -24.19 -16.56 -26.20
CA LEU A 678 -24.18 -17.79 -27.00
C LEU A 678 -22.78 -18.13 -27.55
N PRO A 679 -21.97 -17.17 -28.08
CA PRO A 679 -20.60 -17.48 -28.48
C PRO A 679 -19.71 -17.94 -27.33
N MET A 680 -19.87 -17.41 -26.11
CA MET A 680 -19.11 -17.85 -24.93
C MET A 680 -19.48 -19.28 -24.55
N LEU A 681 -20.75 -19.62 -24.53
CA LEU A 681 -21.23 -20.98 -24.24
C LEU A 681 -20.80 -21.99 -25.31
N GLU A 682 -20.78 -21.58 -26.57
CA GLU A 682 -20.32 -22.40 -27.70
C GLU A 682 -18.81 -22.63 -27.64
N THR A 683 -18.01 -21.58 -27.35
CA THR A 683 -16.56 -21.71 -27.13
C THR A 683 -16.24 -22.60 -25.93
N ALA A 684 -17.05 -22.55 -24.89
CA ALA A 684 -16.93 -23.43 -23.73
C ALA A 684 -17.39 -24.87 -24.01
N GLY A 685 -17.93 -25.16 -25.22
CA GLY A 685 -18.42 -26.48 -25.59
C GLY A 685 -19.71 -26.91 -24.91
N LEU A 686 -20.48 -25.96 -24.34
CA LEU A 686 -21.75 -26.25 -23.66
C LEU A 686 -22.95 -26.30 -24.60
N ILE A 687 -22.87 -25.62 -25.73
CA ILE A 687 -23.92 -25.60 -26.76
C ILE A 687 -23.29 -25.68 -28.17
N VAL A 688 -24.13 -26.05 -29.11
CA VAL A 688 -23.86 -25.91 -30.55
C VAL A 688 -25.01 -25.12 -31.17
N GLN A 689 -24.72 -24.25 -32.14
CA GLN A 689 -25.72 -23.50 -32.89
C GLN A 689 -25.78 -24.04 -34.33
N GLU A 690 -26.96 -24.48 -34.76
CA GLU A 690 -27.20 -24.99 -36.11
C GLU A 690 -28.33 -24.20 -36.82
N ALA A 691 -28.25 -24.11 -38.13
CA ALA A 691 -29.32 -23.45 -38.90
C ALA A 691 -30.60 -24.28 -38.85
N ASP A 692 -31.73 -23.62 -38.64
CA ASP A 692 -33.05 -24.27 -38.66
C ASP A 692 -33.30 -24.88 -40.08
N PRO A 693 -33.56 -26.18 -40.17
CA PRO A 693 -33.84 -26.84 -41.44
C PRO A 693 -34.99 -26.22 -42.24
N SER A 694 -35.97 -25.62 -41.55
CA SER A 694 -37.14 -24.97 -42.16
C SER A 694 -36.90 -23.51 -42.57
N ASP A 695 -36.00 -22.80 -41.86
CA ASP A 695 -35.65 -21.41 -42.17
C ASP A 695 -34.17 -21.15 -41.84
N LYS A 696 -33.29 -21.32 -42.81
CA LYS A 696 -31.84 -21.17 -42.68
C LYS A 696 -31.36 -19.82 -42.11
N ARG A 697 -32.23 -18.81 -42.01
CA ARG A 697 -31.92 -17.51 -41.37
C ARG A 697 -32.01 -17.58 -39.82
N LYS A 698 -32.64 -18.63 -39.29
CA LYS A 698 -32.78 -18.86 -37.88
C LYS A 698 -31.71 -19.85 -37.40
N MET A 699 -31.14 -19.59 -36.23
CA MET A 699 -30.22 -20.51 -35.57
C MET A 699 -30.95 -21.16 -34.39
N LEU A 700 -30.85 -22.46 -34.31
CA LEU A 700 -31.31 -23.28 -33.20
C LEU A 700 -30.15 -23.62 -32.27
N ILE A 701 -30.41 -23.71 -30.96
CA ILE A 701 -29.44 -23.94 -29.91
C ILE A 701 -29.65 -25.35 -29.39
N TYR A 702 -28.57 -26.13 -29.34
CA TYR A 702 -28.55 -27.50 -28.89
C TYR A 702 -27.53 -27.60 -27.71
N PRO A 703 -27.95 -27.95 -26.49
CA PRO A 703 -27.04 -28.26 -25.40
C PRO A 703 -26.19 -29.48 -25.74
N THR A 704 -24.88 -29.41 -25.53
CA THR A 704 -23.98 -30.55 -25.68
C THR A 704 -24.03 -31.47 -24.47
N ALA A 705 -23.75 -32.75 -24.67
CA ALA A 705 -23.80 -33.78 -23.62
C ALA A 705 -22.56 -33.80 -22.71
N LEU A 706 -21.92 -32.66 -22.43
CA LEU A 706 -20.88 -32.62 -21.41
C LEU A 706 -21.55 -32.74 -20.03
N SER A 707 -21.53 -33.98 -19.48
CA SER A 707 -21.97 -34.28 -18.13
C SER A 707 -21.17 -33.54 -17.10
N THR A 708 -21.67 -32.40 -16.66
CA THR A 708 -21.18 -31.78 -15.43
C THR A 708 -21.92 -32.48 -14.29
N LYS A 709 -21.18 -33.22 -13.44
CA LYS A 709 -21.74 -33.79 -12.20
C LYS A 709 -22.36 -32.66 -11.38
N SER A 710 -23.63 -32.77 -11.10
CA SER A 710 -24.35 -31.90 -10.16
C SER A 710 -23.78 -32.06 -8.75
N PRO A 711 -23.62 -30.98 -7.96
CA PRO A 711 -23.15 -31.04 -6.57
C PRO A 711 -24.02 -31.94 -5.64
N ASP A 712 -25.29 -32.19 -5.99
CA ASP A 712 -26.23 -32.86 -5.14
C ASP A 712 -26.09 -34.40 -5.08
N GLN A 713 -25.20 -35.03 -5.86
CA GLN A 713 -25.05 -36.49 -5.86
C GLN A 713 -24.00 -37.06 -4.89
N LYS A 714 -23.30 -36.22 -4.10
CA LYS A 714 -22.34 -36.74 -3.10
C LYS A 714 -22.95 -37.25 -1.79
N ASN A 715 -24.27 -37.14 -1.57
CA ASN A 715 -24.90 -37.51 -0.28
C ASN A 715 -25.71 -38.81 -0.28
N SER A 716 -25.70 -39.65 -1.33
CA SER A 716 -26.52 -40.86 -1.39
C SER A 716 -25.76 -42.19 -1.43
N GLU A 717 -24.42 -42.20 -1.31
CA GLU A 717 -23.67 -43.47 -1.22
C GLU A 717 -22.97 -43.64 0.13
N ASN A 718 -23.78 -43.75 1.20
CA ASN A 718 -23.35 -44.39 2.45
C ASN A 718 -24.55 -45.09 3.08
N GLY A 719 -24.71 -46.35 2.76
CA GLY A 719 -25.70 -47.21 3.45
C GLY A 719 -25.85 -48.56 2.82
N GLY A 720 -25.24 -49.57 3.37
CA GLY A 720 -25.65 -50.92 3.12
C GLY A 720 -24.55 -51.91 2.71
N GLY A 721 -24.18 -52.63 3.65
CA GLY A 721 -23.21 -53.56 3.97
C GLY A 721 -23.32 -54.98 3.41
N VAL A 722 -22.37 -55.76 3.88
CA VAL A 722 -22.30 -57.25 4.03
C VAL A 722 -21.45 -58.00 3.02
N ASN A 723 -20.34 -58.47 3.55
CA ASN A 723 -19.41 -59.58 3.26
C ASN A 723 -20.03 -60.91 2.73
N PRO A 724 -19.24 -61.99 2.49
CA PRO A 724 -17.81 -62.21 2.23
C PRO A 724 -17.48 -63.33 1.22
N SER A 725 -16.17 -63.72 1.20
CA SER A 725 -15.51 -64.98 0.69
C SER A 725 -15.25 -65.08 -0.82
N ASP A 726 -14.13 -65.53 -1.34
CA ASP A 726 -13.04 -66.40 -0.98
C ASP A 726 -11.87 -66.26 -1.99
N GLU A 727 -10.68 -66.45 -1.46
CA GLU A 727 -9.50 -67.21 -1.97
C GLU A 727 -9.11 -67.21 -3.47
N ASN A 728 -7.92 -66.76 -3.80
CA ASN A 728 -6.71 -67.56 -4.05
C ASN A 728 -5.73 -66.92 -5.05
N ASN A 729 -4.48 -66.79 -4.58
CA ASN A 729 -3.19 -67.05 -5.21
C ASN A 729 -2.88 -66.65 -6.67
N SER A 730 -1.90 -65.84 -6.85
CA SER A 730 -0.52 -66.25 -7.23
C SER A 730 0.40 -65.07 -7.56
N GLU A 731 1.49 -65.12 -6.87
CA GLU A 731 2.89 -64.69 -7.18
C GLU A 731 3.19 -64.14 -8.57
N MET A 732 3.97 -63.12 -8.56
CA MET A 732 5.35 -62.95 -9.07
C MET A 732 5.65 -61.58 -9.64
N SER A 733 6.63 -60.98 -9.02
CA SER A 733 7.89 -60.46 -9.45
C SER A 733 7.94 -59.10 -10.15
N GLY A 734 8.62 -58.22 -9.45
CA GLY A 734 9.89 -57.69 -9.96
C GLY A 734 9.83 -56.32 -10.62
N GLY A 735 10.38 -55.36 -9.92
CA GLY A 735 11.25 -54.48 -10.68
C GLY A 735 11.02 -52.96 -10.55
N VAL A 736 11.92 -52.40 -9.75
CA VAL A 736 12.57 -51.11 -10.00
C VAL A 736 11.80 -49.81 -9.76
N THR A 737 12.02 -49.26 -8.59
CA THR A 737 11.93 -47.81 -8.32
C THR A 737 13.05 -47.05 -8.99
N PRO A 738 12.82 -45.89 -9.59
CA PRO A 738 13.87 -44.92 -9.78
C PRO A 738 13.82 -43.87 -8.67
N ASP A 739 14.93 -43.80 -8.00
CA ASP A 739 15.37 -42.72 -7.11
C ASP A 739 15.38 -41.38 -7.87
N LEU A 740 14.70 -40.40 -7.38
CA LEU A 740 14.83 -39.01 -7.84
C LEU A 740 15.41 -38.17 -6.72
N GLY A 741 16.72 -37.92 -6.89
CA GLY A 741 17.53 -37.04 -6.08
C GLY A 741 16.99 -35.62 -6.01
N VAL A 742 17.28 -35.05 -4.90
CA VAL A 742 17.17 -33.68 -4.40
C VAL A 742 17.64 -32.66 -5.47
N PHE A 743 16.76 -31.67 -5.73
CA PHE A 743 17.10 -30.28 -5.99
C PHE A 743 16.10 -29.33 -5.31
#